data_03eba732960f19ec9566e1aed4a61df2
#
_entry.id   03eba732960f19ec9566e1aed4a61df2
#
_cell.length_a   1.000
_cell.length_b   1.000
_cell.length_c   1.000
_cell.angle_alpha   90.00
_cell.angle_beta   90.00
_cell.angle_gamma   90.00
#
_symmetry.space_group_name_H-M   'P 1'
#
loop_
_entity.id
_entity.type
_entity.pdbx_description
1 polymer ?
#
loop_
_entity_poly.entity_id
_entity_poly.type
_entity_poly.pdbx_seq_one_letter_code
_entity_poly.pdbx_strand_id
1 'polypeptide(L)'
;MSVIDSVNTEPETLSAIAQLAGLAQHRGSCPAAEEDHPRPLLYGYNRGCAGHPGNPQRPLLLTLPVTPHSHVLAVFPVPVLSPGVQCVQSMEGSLAHYEERLRQQETEIKSLVTEIEILKNSGFVGETPSLEVLREENTKLKYRLNILRKSLHEEKSKSSTSMININAHLQDVFGVAIRTAYPDLENAPLAVTPSQQGKFGDYQCNSAMAITQLLKAKDIKVSPREIAENIVKNVPGNDLIEKMEIAGPGFINVHLRKDFISKQLTKLLVNGVQPPVIGEKKRVIVDFSSPNIAKEMHVGHLRSTIIGDSVCRLFEFVGHDVLRLNHLGDWGTQFGMLIAHLQDKFPDYITVSPPIGDLQSFYKESKKRFDEDEEFKKRAYQCVVLLQSKSPDIIKAWNLICDVSRQEFQKIYDCLDISIIARGESFYQDRMVGVVRELEEKGFVEIDEGRKIVFVPGFSVPLTIQKSDGGFTYDTSDLAAIKQRLKEEKADIIIYVVDNGQGIHLQTIFAAGHMIGWYDPKVTRVEHAGFGVVLGEDKKKFKTRSGDTVRLMDLLEEGLKRSMDKLKDKERDKVLTPEELKAAQTSVAFGCIKYADLSHNRMNDYIFSFDKMLDDRGNTAAYLLYAFTRIRSIARLAEISDEALRAASQNTEITLEHEKEWKLGKCILRFPEILQKILDDLLLHTLCDYLYELATTFTEFYDNCYCVEKDRQTGQIVKVNMARMLLCDATAAIMAKGFDILGIKPVQRM
;
A
#
# COMPACT_ATOMS: atom_id res chain seq x y z
N MET A 1 20.20 1.68 -0.64
CA MET A 1 21.19 2.63 -1.19
C MET A 1 20.58 3.77 -1.97
N SER A 2 19.37 3.71 -2.45
CA SER A 2 18.72 4.75 -3.28
C SER A 2 17.80 5.72 -2.53
N VAL A 3 17.57 5.56 -1.24
CA VAL A 3 16.91 6.57 -0.38
C VAL A 3 17.84 7.79 -0.10
N ILE A 4 19.09 7.71 -0.51
CA ILE A 4 20.17 8.63 -0.14
C ILE A 4 20.33 9.80 -1.12
N ASP A 5 19.86 9.66 -2.36
CA ASP A 5 20.09 10.66 -3.40
C ASP A 5 19.18 11.92 -3.38
N SER A 6 18.28 12.06 -2.41
CA SER A 6 17.31 13.16 -2.40
C SER A 6 17.37 14.11 -1.18
N VAL A 7 18.45 14.13 -0.42
CA VAL A 7 18.53 14.96 0.79
C VAL A 7 19.75 15.87 0.79
N ASN A 8 19.53 17.15 0.49
CA ASN A 8 20.46 18.23 0.81
C ASN A 8 20.34 18.54 2.31
N THR A 9 21.44 18.40 3.04
CA THR A 9 21.53 18.76 4.48
C THR A 9 22.46 19.94 4.71
N GLU A 10 22.04 20.89 5.50
CA GLU A 10 22.84 22.02 5.99
C GLU A 10 23.87 21.61 7.09
N PRO A 11 24.92 22.42 7.34
CA PRO A 11 26.11 22.03 8.13
C PRO A 11 25.93 21.79 9.63
N GLU A 12 24.81 22.11 10.23
CA GLU A 12 24.57 21.99 11.69
C GLU A 12 24.37 20.55 12.19
N THR A 13 24.13 19.60 11.29
CA THR A 13 23.91 18.18 11.62
C THR A 13 25.18 17.40 11.97
N LEU A 14 26.36 17.91 11.61
CA LEU A 14 27.66 17.25 11.88
C LEU A 14 28.04 17.23 13.36
N SER A 15 27.54 18.19 14.17
CA SER A 15 27.84 18.28 15.61
C SER A 15 27.13 17.18 16.43
N ALA A 16 25.92 16.79 16.04
CA ALA A 16 25.16 15.74 16.73
C ALA A 16 25.73 14.34 16.47
N ILE A 17 26.30 14.13 15.29
CA ILE A 17 26.93 12.86 14.87
C ILE A 17 28.21 12.60 15.69
N ALA A 18 29.00 13.63 15.95
CA ALA A 18 30.22 13.51 16.75
C ALA A 18 29.95 13.10 18.21
N GLN A 19 28.83 13.49 18.78
CA GLN A 19 28.42 13.09 20.13
C GLN A 19 27.92 11.65 20.19
N LEU A 20 27.26 11.15 19.14
CA LEU A 20 26.81 9.77 19.07
C LEU A 20 27.94 8.77 18.78
N ALA A 21 28.93 9.15 17.99
CA ALA A 21 30.15 8.35 17.76
C ALA A 21 31.02 8.23 19.03
N GLY A 22 31.06 9.29 19.84
CA GLY A 22 31.76 9.27 21.13
C GLY A 22 31.17 8.32 22.18
N LEU A 23 29.85 8.13 22.17
CA LEU A 23 29.13 7.19 23.03
C LEU A 23 29.31 5.72 22.65
N ALA A 24 29.60 5.44 21.40
CA ALA A 24 29.85 4.08 20.90
C ALA A 24 31.26 3.55 21.28
N GLN A 25 32.24 4.45 21.46
CA GLN A 25 33.63 4.06 21.83
C GLN A 25 33.83 3.69 23.30
N HIS A 26 32.87 3.98 24.20
CA HIS A 26 32.99 3.71 25.63
C HIS A 26 32.30 2.42 26.13
N ARG A 27 31.82 1.54 25.24
CA ARG A 27 31.18 0.29 25.64
C ARG A 27 31.98 -0.98 25.27
N GLY A 28 33.25 -0.99 25.53
CA GLY A 28 34.06 -2.18 25.46
C GLY A 28 34.52 -2.60 26.84
N SER A 29 34.00 -3.71 27.36
CA SER A 29 34.40 -4.50 28.53
C SER A 29 33.37 -4.60 29.64
N CYS A 30 32.75 -5.77 29.76
CA CYS A 30 32.51 -6.47 31.02
C CYS A 30 32.11 -7.93 30.81
N PRO A 31 32.47 -8.84 31.73
CA PRO A 31 32.45 -10.27 31.55
C PRO A 31 31.17 -10.97 32.07
N ALA A 32 31.02 -12.23 31.68
CA ALA A 32 29.96 -13.16 31.98
C ALA A 32 29.73 -13.46 33.46
N ALA A 33 28.47 -13.76 33.82
CA ALA A 33 28.12 -14.68 34.91
C ALA A 33 26.68 -15.22 34.73
N GLU A 34 26.55 -16.44 35.11
CA GLU A 34 25.56 -17.51 34.97
C GLU A 34 24.17 -17.29 35.62
N GLU A 35 23.21 -17.98 35.04
CA GLU A 35 22.06 -18.75 35.57
C GLU A 35 21.21 -18.29 36.74
N ASP A 36 19.88 -18.28 36.57
CA ASP A 36 18.93 -19.21 37.21
C ASP A 36 17.47 -18.92 36.88
N HIS A 37 16.75 -19.99 36.51
CA HIS A 37 15.30 -20.06 36.42
C HIS A 37 14.69 -20.36 37.80
N PRO A 38 13.40 -20.05 38.10
CA PRO A 38 12.31 -20.96 37.72
C PRO A 38 10.91 -20.33 37.47
N ARG A 39 10.09 -21.17 36.86
CA ARG A 39 8.64 -21.09 36.59
C ARG A 39 7.80 -21.38 37.86
N PRO A 40 6.47 -21.58 37.69
CA PRO A 40 5.28 -20.69 37.51
C PRO A 40 4.24 -20.92 38.61
N LEU A 41 3.05 -20.25 38.56
CA LEU A 41 1.77 -20.78 39.06
C LEU A 41 0.57 -19.85 38.78
N LEU A 42 -0.39 -20.34 38.30
CA LEU A 42 -1.82 -20.55 38.03
C LEU A 42 -2.82 -20.02 39.11
N TYR A 43 -4.06 -19.76 38.60
CA TYR A 43 -5.39 -19.63 39.24
C TYR A 43 -5.75 -18.26 39.83
N GLY A 44 -6.99 -17.79 39.70
CA GLY A 44 -8.29 -18.35 39.35
C GLY A 44 -9.40 -17.28 39.45
N TYR A 45 -10.52 -17.63 38.91
CA TYR A 45 -11.82 -16.96 38.90
C TYR A 45 -12.30 -16.35 40.23
N ASN A 46 -13.01 -15.18 40.22
CA ASN A 46 -14.45 -15.19 40.58
C ASN A 46 -15.17 -13.84 40.42
N ARG A 47 -16.49 -13.96 40.23
CA ARG A 47 -17.54 -12.95 40.02
C ARG A 47 -17.91 -12.18 41.31
N GLY A 48 -18.51 -11.00 41.09
CA GLY A 48 -19.53 -10.54 42.04
C GLY A 48 -19.70 -9.05 42.25
N CYS A 49 -20.70 -8.47 41.64
CA CYS A 49 -21.67 -7.44 42.08
C CYS A 49 -21.32 -6.22 42.94
N ALA A 50 -21.67 -5.06 42.38
CA ALA A 50 -22.46 -3.94 42.91
C ALA A 50 -21.95 -3.08 44.07
N GLY A 51 -21.97 -1.74 43.84
CA GLY A 51 -22.08 -0.73 44.88
C GLY A 51 -21.35 0.58 44.62
N HIS A 52 -22.08 1.63 44.39
CA HIS A 52 -21.68 3.07 44.28
C HIS A 52 -21.23 3.65 45.63
N PRO A 53 -20.81 4.95 45.66
CA PRO A 53 -19.84 5.74 44.92
C PRO A 53 -18.81 6.44 45.83
N GLY A 54 -17.75 7.01 45.26
CA GLY A 54 -16.86 7.93 46.00
C GLY A 54 -15.50 8.15 45.35
N ASN A 55 -15.32 9.31 44.76
CA ASN A 55 -14.16 10.06 44.31
C ASN A 55 -12.89 9.87 45.17
N PRO A 56 -11.68 10.24 44.79
CA PRO A 56 -11.10 10.71 43.52
C PRO A 56 -9.73 10.10 43.11
N GLN A 57 -9.37 10.32 41.87
CA GLN A 57 -8.01 10.45 41.31
C GLN A 57 -6.90 9.51 41.81
N ARG A 58 -6.51 8.56 40.95
CA ARG A 58 -5.14 8.02 40.88
C ARG A 58 -4.68 7.93 39.42
N PRO A 59 -3.43 8.36 39.11
CA PRO A 59 -2.90 8.27 37.76
C PRO A 59 -2.50 6.84 37.38
N LEU A 60 -2.82 6.43 36.18
CA LEU A 60 -2.33 5.19 35.57
C LEU A 60 -0.89 5.35 35.14
N LEU A 61 0.00 4.65 35.79
CA LEU A 61 1.41 4.48 35.39
C LEU A 61 1.50 3.41 34.28
N LEU A 62 1.80 3.80 33.08
CA LEU A 62 2.26 2.90 32.00
C LEU A 62 3.77 2.80 32.07
N THR A 63 4.27 1.69 32.58
CA THR A 63 5.70 1.34 32.53
C THR A 63 6.02 0.65 31.22
N LEU A 64 6.86 1.29 30.41
CA LEU A 64 7.58 0.65 29.32
C LEU A 64 8.90 0.10 29.84
N PRO A 65 9.39 -1.05 29.37
CA PRO A 65 10.68 -1.59 29.83
C PRO A 65 11.81 -0.74 29.26
N VAL A 66 12.50 -0.05 30.15
CA VAL A 66 13.72 0.73 29.86
C VAL A 66 14.90 -0.02 30.45
N THR A 67 15.94 -0.19 29.67
CA THR A 67 17.23 -0.72 30.09
C THR A 67 17.87 0.13 31.22
N PRO A 68 18.78 -0.41 32.07
CA PRO A 68 19.00 0.06 33.44
C PRO A 68 19.88 1.28 33.60
N HIS A 69 19.81 2.31 32.78
CA HIS A 69 20.60 3.54 33.03
C HIS A 69 19.96 4.84 32.53
N SER A 70 18.71 5.05 32.79
CA SER A 70 18.18 6.42 32.92
C SER A 70 16.72 6.42 33.33
N HIS A 71 16.43 6.75 34.56
CA HIS A 71 15.08 7.07 35.02
C HIS A 71 14.76 8.52 34.64
N VAL A 72 13.95 8.70 33.60
CA VAL A 72 13.20 9.94 33.38
C VAL A 72 11.73 9.60 33.43
N LEU A 73 11.12 9.94 34.55
CA LEU A 73 9.67 9.90 34.73
C LEU A 73 9.06 11.10 33.98
N ALA A 74 8.44 10.83 32.83
CA ALA A 74 7.56 11.80 32.20
C ALA A 74 6.12 11.56 32.69
N VAL A 75 5.66 12.40 33.61
CA VAL A 75 4.27 12.45 34.05
C VAL A 75 3.47 13.24 33.01
N PHE A 76 2.54 12.60 32.31
CA PHE A 76 1.58 13.29 31.45
C PHE A 76 0.27 13.53 32.24
N PRO A 77 -0.24 14.77 32.30
CA PRO A 77 -1.54 15.02 32.89
C PRO A 77 -2.65 14.56 31.95
N VAL A 78 -3.61 13.79 32.47
CA VAL A 78 -4.87 13.49 31.81
C VAL A 78 -5.81 14.70 32.00
N PRO A 79 -6.33 15.32 30.94
CA PRO A 79 -7.24 16.46 31.10
C PRO A 79 -8.63 16.00 31.55
N VAL A 80 -9.14 16.66 32.58
CA VAL A 80 -10.53 16.56 33.03
C VAL A 80 -11.43 17.26 32.01
N LEU A 81 -12.41 16.53 31.50
CA LEU A 81 -13.41 17.03 30.56
C LEU A 81 -14.32 18.07 31.22
N SER A 82 -14.29 19.32 30.70
CA SER A 82 -15.40 20.24 30.78
C SER A 82 -15.68 20.86 29.40
N PRO A 83 -16.92 21.19 29.06
CA PRO A 83 -17.39 21.26 27.69
C PRO A 83 -17.09 22.62 27.02
N GLY A 84 -16.61 22.57 25.79
CA GLY A 84 -16.60 23.67 24.85
C GLY A 84 -15.31 24.48 24.82
N VAL A 85 -14.78 24.66 23.63
CA VAL A 85 -13.72 25.61 23.21
C VAL A 85 -12.28 25.34 23.72
N GLN A 86 -12.04 24.93 24.95
CA GLN A 86 -10.68 24.66 25.44
C GLN A 86 -10.13 23.29 24.98
N CYS A 87 -10.97 22.37 24.53
CA CYS A 87 -10.56 21.05 24.09
C CYS A 87 -9.85 21.07 22.72
N VAL A 88 -10.22 21.98 21.83
CA VAL A 88 -9.62 22.09 20.48
C VAL A 88 -8.19 22.61 20.56
N GLN A 89 -7.91 23.61 21.36
CA GLN A 89 -6.55 24.15 21.54
C GLN A 89 -5.60 23.17 22.24
N SER A 90 -6.11 22.32 23.12
CA SER A 90 -5.33 21.26 23.77
C SER A 90 -4.99 20.10 22.81
N MET A 91 -5.91 19.78 21.90
CA MET A 91 -5.68 18.74 20.87
C MET A 91 -4.74 19.21 19.76
N GLU A 92 -4.82 20.47 19.36
CA GLU A 92 -3.87 21.08 18.41
C GLU A 92 -2.44 21.12 18.99
N GLY A 93 -2.30 21.42 20.26
CA GLY A 93 -1.01 21.36 20.96
C GLY A 93 -0.41 19.95 21.01
N SER A 94 -1.24 18.92 21.22
CA SER A 94 -0.78 17.53 21.21
C SER A 94 -0.40 17.08 19.80
N LEU A 95 -1.16 17.46 18.80
CA LEU A 95 -0.89 17.14 17.39
C LEU A 95 0.41 17.78 16.92
N ALA A 96 0.62 19.08 17.21
CA ALA A 96 1.84 19.79 16.91
C ALA A 96 3.09 19.16 17.59
N HIS A 97 2.94 18.67 18.83
CA HIS A 97 4.00 17.95 19.53
C HIS A 97 4.37 16.62 18.85
N TYR A 98 3.39 15.84 18.38
CA TYR A 98 3.65 14.60 17.63
C TYR A 98 4.25 14.88 16.24
N GLU A 99 3.82 15.92 15.56
CA GLU A 99 4.40 16.36 14.29
C GLU A 99 5.85 16.80 14.44
N GLU A 100 6.18 17.52 15.50
CA GLU A 100 7.54 17.93 15.80
C GLU A 100 8.43 16.73 16.14
N ARG A 101 7.98 15.79 16.96
CA ARG A 101 8.71 14.54 17.23
C ARG A 101 8.90 13.69 15.96
N LEU A 102 7.95 13.69 15.06
CA LEU A 102 8.07 13.01 13.76
C LEU A 102 9.18 13.65 12.93
N ARG A 103 9.22 14.99 12.82
CA ARG A 103 10.26 15.73 12.09
C ARG A 103 11.65 15.49 12.70
N GLN A 104 11.76 15.48 14.03
CA GLN A 104 13.02 15.20 14.71
C GLN A 104 13.53 13.79 14.38
N GLN A 105 12.67 12.78 14.41
CA GLN A 105 13.07 11.41 14.07
C GLN A 105 13.35 11.21 12.59
N GLU A 106 12.64 11.90 11.69
CA GLU A 106 12.99 11.91 10.27
C GLU A 106 14.35 12.52 10.01
N THR A 107 14.71 13.57 10.75
CA THR A 107 16.03 14.20 10.68
C THR A 107 17.13 13.27 11.20
N GLU A 108 16.88 12.57 12.28
CA GLU A 108 17.81 11.59 12.87
C GLU A 108 18.07 10.40 11.93
N ILE A 109 17.02 9.89 11.27
CA ILE A 109 17.16 8.84 10.24
C ILE A 109 17.98 9.33 9.05
N LYS A 110 17.76 10.56 8.58
CA LYS A 110 18.53 11.17 7.49
C LYS A 110 20.01 11.29 7.84
N SER A 111 20.29 11.72 9.07
CA SER A 111 21.66 11.84 9.59
C SER A 111 22.37 10.49 9.61
N LEU A 112 21.75 9.44 10.17
CA LEU A 112 22.32 8.10 10.24
C LEU A 112 22.57 7.49 8.85
N VAL A 113 21.69 7.76 7.90
CA VAL A 113 21.87 7.33 6.52
C VAL A 113 23.08 7.99 5.86
N THR A 114 23.30 9.28 6.11
CA THR A 114 24.48 10.02 5.60
C THR A 114 25.78 9.50 6.22
N GLU A 115 25.77 9.16 7.50
CA GLU A 115 26.92 8.59 8.20
C GLU A 115 27.31 7.22 7.66
N ILE A 116 26.32 6.37 7.38
CA ILE A 116 26.52 5.08 6.69
C ILE A 116 27.16 5.28 5.31
N GLU A 117 26.83 6.34 4.60
CA GLU A 117 27.39 6.63 3.28
C GLU A 117 28.81 7.15 3.36
N ILE A 118 29.11 7.99 4.31
CA ILE A 118 30.47 8.47 4.60
C ILE A 118 31.38 7.29 4.98
N LEU A 119 30.90 6.38 5.84
CA LEU A 119 31.62 5.18 6.26
C LEU A 119 31.85 4.21 5.10
N LYS A 120 30.94 4.10 4.14
CA LYS A 120 31.13 3.30 2.92
C LYS A 120 32.14 3.91 1.95
N ASN A 121 32.15 5.23 1.82
CA ASN A 121 33.03 5.94 0.88
C ASN A 121 34.45 6.13 1.42
N SER A 122 34.67 5.97 2.72
CA SER A 122 35.99 6.09 3.34
C SER A 122 36.91 4.86 3.16
N GLY A 123 36.53 3.87 2.36
CA GLY A 123 37.37 2.71 2.05
C GLY A 123 37.55 1.71 3.19
N PHE A 124 36.84 1.88 4.29
CA PHE A 124 36.75 0.88 5.35
C PHE A 124 35.76 -0.22 4.94
N VAL A 125 36.23 -1.13 4.11
CA VAL A 125 35.50 -2.36 3.75
C VAL A 125 35.83 -3.40 4.81
N GLY A 126 35.11 -3.33 5.92
CA GLY A 126 35.01 -4.36 6.93
C GLY A 126 33.65 -4.17 7.59
N GLU A 127 32.82 -5.21 7.63
CA GLU A 127 31.63 -5.20 8.49
C GLU A 127 32.10 -5.02 9.93
N THR A 128 32.22 -3.77 10.32
CA THR A 128 32.52 -3.45 11.71
C THR A 128 31.27 -3.71 12.54
N PRO A 129 31.41 -4.24 13.79
CA PRO A 129 30.28 -4.38 14.70
C PRO A 129 29.45 -3.09 14.87
N SER A 130 30.06 -1.93 14.63
CA SER A 130 29.38 -0.63 14.62
C SER A 130 28.41 -0.44 13.45
N LEU A 131 28.65 -1.01 12.28
CA LEU A 131 27.75 -0.89 11.13
C LEU A 131 26.49 -1.76 11.32
N GLU A 132 26.62 -2.89 11.96
CA GLU A 132 25.50 -3.79 12.28
C GLU A 132 24.62 -3.16 13.37
N VAL A 133 25.22 -2.54 14.39
CA VAL A 133 24.50 -1.76 15.40
C VAL A 133 23.75 -0.57 14.78
N LEU A 134 24.37 0.16 13.85
CA LEU A 134 23.72 1.28 13.16
C LEU A 134 22.58 0.80 12.24
N ARG A 135 22.71 -0.35 11.60
CA ARG A 135 21.62 -0.97 10.82
C ARG A 135 20.44 -1.37 11.72
N GLU A 136 20.73 -1.97 12.88
CA GLU A 136 19.69 -2.31 13.85
C GLU A 136 19.01 -1.05 14.40
N GLU A 137 19.77 -0.02 14.74
CA GLU A 137 19.20 1.25 15.21
C GLU A 137 18.37 1.94 14.14
N ASN A 138 18.84 1.98 12.89
CA ASN A 138 18.06 2.50 11.77
C ASN A 138 16.74 1.71 11.58
N THR A 139 16.78 0.39 11.73
CA THR A 139 15.58 -0.44 11.65
C THR A 139 14.63 -0.16 12.81
N LYS A 140 15.15 0.01 14.04
CA LYS A 140 14.38 0.39 15.22
C LYS A 140 13.78 1.79 15.08
N LEU A 141 14.54 2.75 14.52
CA LEU A 141 14.07 4.12 14.28
C LEU A 141 13.00 4.16 13.18
N LYS A 142 13.18 3.44 12.08
CA LYS A 142 12.14 3.29 11.04
C LYS A 142 10.86 2.69 11.62
N TYR A 143 10.98 1.70 12.48
CA TYR A 143 9.82 1.10 13.15
C TYR A 143 9.13 2.10 14.09
N ARG A 144 9.89 2.85 14.90
CA ARG A 144 9.34 3.92 15.76
C ARG A 144 8.68 5.03 14.95
N LEU A 145 9.30 5.42 13.84
CA LEU A 145 8.73 6.41 12.91
C LEU A 145 7.38 5.94 12.36
N ASN A 146 7.28 4.68 11.96
CA ASN A 146 6.02 4.12 11.49
C ASN A 146 4.96 4.08 12.59
N ILE A 147 5.33 3.74 13.83
CA ILE A 147 4.40 3.81 14.97
C ILE A 147 3.92 5.25 15.20
N LEU A 148 4.82 6.25 15.16
CA LEU A 148 4.46 7.65 15.35
C LEU A 148 3.58 8.18 14.23
N ARG A 149 3.87 7.82 12.97
CA ARG A 149 3.00 8.12 11.82
C ARG A 149 1.62 7.51 12.00
N LYS A 150 1.57 6.28 12.49
CA LYS A 150 0.31 5.57 12.77
C LYS A 150 -0.47 6.26 13.90
N SER A 151 0.19 6.60 15.01
CA SER A 151 -0.44 7.32 16.13
C SER A 151 -0.92 8.71 15.71
N LEU A 152 -0.15 9.42 14.88
CA LEU A 152 -0.56 10.70 14.32
C LEU A 152 -1.78 10.54 13.41
N HIS A 153 -1.81 9.49 12.58
CA HIS A 153 -2.95 9.18 11.74
C HIS A 153 -4.19 8.81 12.57
N GLU A 154 -4.01 8.00 13.62
CA GLU A 154 -5.08 7.65 14.56
C GLU A 154 -5.64 8.88 15.30
N GLU A 155 -4.78 9.82 15.70
CA GLU A 155 -5.21 11.04 16.36
C GLU A 155 -5.93 11.99 15.39
N LYS A 156 -5.43 12.13 14.16
CA LYS A 156 -6.12 12.84 13.07
C LYS A 156 -7.46 12.21 12.73
N SER A 157 -7.59 10.89 12.80
CA SER A 157 -8.85 10.19 12.55
C SER A 157 -9.88 10.34 13.66
N LYS A 158 -9.43 10.50 14.91
CA LYS A 158 -10.32 10.78 16.06
C LYS A 158 -11.00 12.15 15.99
N SER A 159 -10.39 13.13 15.33
CA SER A 159 -11.00 14.45 15.06
C SER A 159 -12.06 14.43 13.96
N SER A 160 -12.47 13.26 13.52
CA SER A 160 -13.65 12.88 12.73
C SER A 160 -14.06 13.83 11.63
N THR A 161 -13.39 13.73 10.51
CA THR A 161 -14.00 14.27 9.29
C THR A 161 -13.64 13.44 8.07
N SER A 162 -14.04 12.17 8.09
CA SER A 162 -14.02 11.32 6.90
C SER A 162 -14.72 12.02 5.74
N MET A 163 -14.23 11.83 4.53
CA MET A 163 -14.94 12.28 3.34
C MET A 163 -16.21 11.45 3.14
N ILE A 164 -17.31 12.14 2.85
CA ILE A 164 -18.57 11.45 2.60
C ILE A 164 -18.51 10.68 1.27
N ASN A 165 -18.94 9.44 1.28
CA ASN A 165 -19.27 8.70 0.07
C ASN A 165 -20.72 9.02 -0.31
N ILE A 166 -20.90 9.94 -1.28
CA ILE A 166 -22.23 10.43 -1.72
C ILE A 166 -23.09 9.28 -2.22
N ASN A 167 -22.52 8.36 -3.00
CA ASN A 167 -23.27 7.21 -3.54
C ASN A 167 -23.76 6.29 -2.42
N ALA A 168 -22.90 5.95 -1.46
CA ALA A 168 -23.29 5.14 -0.31
C ALA A 168 -24.38 5.83 0.53
N HIS A 169 -24.24 7.15 0.76
CA HIS A 169 -25.27 7.91 1.48
C HIS A 169 -26.62 7.95 0.75
N LEU A 170 -26.62 8.10 -0.57
CA LEU A 170 -27.83 7.97 -1.38
C LEU A 170 -28.41 6.55 -1.31
N GLN A 171 -27.58 5.54 -1.34
CA GLN A 171 -28.04 4.14 -1.17
C GLN A 171 -28.71 3.94 0.19
N ASP A 172 -28.16 4.50 1.26
CA ASP A 172 -28.80 4.46 2.59
C ASP A 172 -30.16 5.13 2.59
N VAL A 173 -30.26 6.36 2.03
CA VAL A 173 -31.50 7.13 1.93
C VAL A 173 -32.57 6.36 1.13
N PHE A 174 -32.22 5.87 -0.07
CA PHE A 174 -33.15 5.10 -0.90
C PHE A 174 -33.45 3.72 -0.30
N GLY A 175 -32.49 3.10 0.38
CA GLY A 175 -32.70 1.85 1.11
C GLY A 175 -33.75 1.99 2.22
N VAL A 176 -33.72 3.08 2.98
CA VAL A 176 -34.77 3.40 3.95
C VAL A 176 -36.12 3.62 3.26
N ALA A 177 -36.15 4.40 2.17
CA ALA A 177 -37.37 4.67 1.41
C ALA A 177 -38.00 3.39 0.84
N ILE A 178 -37.20 2.51 0.26
CA ILE A 178 -37.67 1.23 -0.29
C ILE A 178 -38.21 0.30 0.80
N ARG A 179 -37.50 0.17 1.93
CA ARG A 179 -37.99 -0.65 3.08
C ARG A 179 -39.28 -0.10 3.67
N THR A 180 -39.42 1.21 3.70
CA THR A 180 -40.66 1.86 4.18
C THR A 180 -41.81 1.66 3.20
N ALA A 181 -41.56 1.77 1.90
CA ALA A 181 -42.58 1.60 0.86
C ALA A 181 -43.00 0.13 0.65
N TYR A 182 -42.09 -0.81 0.87
CA TYR A 182 -42.24 -2.23 0.59
C TYR A 182 -41.67 -3.10 1.72
N PRO A 183 -42.25 -3.08 2.93
CA PRO A 183 -41.70 -3.79 4.10
C PRO A 183 -41.67 -5.32 3.94
N ASP A 184 -42.52 -5.89 3.09
CA ASP A 184 -42.59 -7.32 2.81
C ASP A 184 -41.51 -7.84 1.82
N LEU A 185 -40.63 -6.94 1.34
CA LEU A 185 -39.51 -7.28 0.47
C LEU A 185 -38.21 -7.27 1.25
N GLU A 186 -37.83 -8.40 1.87
CA GLU A 186 -36.61 -8.52 2.69
C GLU A 186 -35.32 -8.15 1.94
N ASN A 187 -35.23 -8.45 0.64
CA ASN A 187 -34.05 -8.21 -0.20
C ASN A 187 -34.40 -7.40 -1.45
N ALA A 188 -35.04 -6.23 -1.25
CA ALA A 188 -35.36 -5.35 -2.38
C ALA A 188 -34.06 -4.84 -3.04
N PRO A 189 -33.91 -4.96 -4.37
CA PRO A 189 -32.72 -4.51 -5.07
C PRO A 189 -32.57 -3.00 -4.99
N LEU A 190 -31.39 -2.57 -4.55
CA LEU A 190 -31.00 -1.18 -4.43
C LEU A 190 -29.97 -0.83 -5.50
N ALA A 191 -30.33 0.01 -6.46
CA ALA A 191 -29.50 0.40 -7.58
C ALA A 191 -29.46 1.92 -7.71
N VAL A 192 -28.45 2.53 -7.10
CA VAL A 192 -28.15 3.97 -7.23
C VAL A 192 -26.79 4.12 -7.89
N THR A 193 -26.72 4.87 -8.98
CA THR A 193 -25.51 5.08 -9.77
C THR A 193 -25.36 6.55 -10.20
N PRO A 194 -24.13 7.04 -10.39
CA PRO A 194 -23.91 8.35 -11.00
C PRO A 194 -24.55 8.43 -12.38
N SER A 195 -25.18 9.56 -12.69
CA SER A 195 -25.80 9.80 -14.00
C SER A 195 -24.73 10.07 -15.06
N GLN A 196 -24.83 9.43 -16.21
CA GLN A 196 -23.90 9.64 -17.32
C GLN A 196 -24.16 10.94 -18.09
N GLN A 197 -25.36 11.50 -18.00
CA GLN A 197 -25.77 12.71 -18.72
C GLN A 197 -26.44 13.70 -17.77
N GLY A 198 -25.96 14.92 -17.73
CA GLY A 198 -26.44 15.97 -16.80
C GLY A 198 -27.94 16.28 -16.89
N LYS A 199 -28.58 16.02 -18.05
CA LYS A 199 -30.04 16.13 -18.21
C LYS A 199 -30.86 15.15 -17.36
N PHE A 200 -30.22 14.08 -16.85
CA PHE A 200 -30.84 13.07 -15.98
C PHE A 200 -30.45 13.24 -14.50
N GLY A 201 -30.03 14.44 -14.12
CA GLY A 201 -29.59 14.72 -12.77
C GLY A 201 -28.14 14.31 -12.51
N ASP A 202 -27.77 14.22 -11.25
CA ASP A 202 -26.41 13.89 -10.79
C ASP A 202 -26.26 12.38 -10.50
N TYR A 203 -27.32 11.79 -9.96
CA TYR A 203 -27.45 10.34 -9.72
C TYR A 203 -28.78 9.82 -10.22
N GLN A 204 -28.89 8.51 -10.36
CA GLN A 204 -30.12 7.84 -10.80
C GLN A 204 -30.37 6.59 -9.95
N CYS A 205 -31.59 6.49 -9.37
CA CYS A 205 -32.04 5.28 -8.71
C CYS A 205 -32.90 4.46 -9.69
N ASN A 206 -32.44 3.25 -9.98
CA ASN A 206 -33.04 2.34 -10.98
C ASN A 206 -33.74 1.13 -10.35
N SER A 207 -33.99 1.14 -9.04
CA SER A 207 -34.55 0.03 -8.27
C SER A 207 -35.98 -0.35 -8.66
N ALA A 208 -36.77 0.60 -9.16
CA ALA A 208 -38.19 0.40 -9.43
C ALA A 208 -38.49 -0.75 -10.41
N MET A 209 -37.69 -0.89 -11.46
CA MET A 209 -37.90 -1.96 -12.45
C MET A 209 -37.64 -3.37 -11.87
N ALA A 210 -36.58 -3.50 -11.07
CA ALA A 210 -36.27 -4.78 -10.45
C ALA A 210 -37.29 -5.14 -9.36
N ILE A 211 -37.77 -4.14 -8.60
CA ILE A 211 -38.85 -4.33 -7.60
C ILE A 211 -40.15 -4.75 -8.29
N THR A 212 -40.47 -4.19 -9.48
CA THR A 212 -41.65 -4.62 -10.27
C THR A 212 -41.58 -6.12 -10.59
N GLN A 213 -40.42 -6.63 -10.98
CA GLN A 213 -40.24 -8.05 -11.30
C GLN A 213 -40.47 -8.92 -10.06
N LEU A 214 -39.97 -8.51 -8.90
CA LEU A 214 -40.17 -9.22 -7.63
C LEU A 214 -41.66 -9.22 -7.19
N LEU A 215 -42.34 -8.08 -7.31
CA LEU A 215 -43.77 -7.99 -6.99
C LEU A 215 -44.61 -8.82 -7.98
N LYS A 216 -44.28 -8.83 -9.28
CA LYS A 216 -44.92 -9.64 -10.26
C LYS A 216 -44.77 -11.14 -9.97
N ALA A 217 -43.63 -11.59 -9.43
CA ALA A 217 -43.43 -12.97 -8.98
C ALA A 217 -44.30 -13.35 -7.78
N LYS A 218 -44.81 -12.35 -7.04
CA LYS A 218 -45.80 -12.49 -5.95
C LYS A 218 -47.25 -12.19 -6.39
N ASP A 219 -47.55 -12.20 -7.68
CA ASP A 219 -48.84 -11.88 -8.33
C ASP A 219 -49.35 -10.46 -8.06
N ILE A 220 -48.47 -9.54 -7.64
CA ILE A 220 -48.84 -8.15 -7.42
C ILE A 220 -48.51 -7.35 -8.70
N LYS A 221 -49.51 -6.79 -9.35
CA LYS A 221 -49.36 -6.03 -10.60
C LYS A 221 -49.28 -4.53 -10.28
N VAL A 222 -48.08 -4.00 -10.22
CA VAL A 222 -47.78 -2.55 -10.03
C VAL A 222 -46.86 -2.11 -11.14
N SER A 223 -47.07 -0.91 -11.68
CA SER A 223 -46.18 -0.34 -12.71
C SER A 223 -44.85 0.14 -12.11
N PRO A 224 -43.74 0.06 -12.86
CA PRO A 224 -42.46 0.58 -12.34
C PRO A 224 -42.51 2.06 -11.98
N ARG A 225 -43.33 2.85 -12.68
CA ARG A 225 -43.53 4.28 -12.42
C ARG A 225 -44.22 4.51 -11.07
N GLU A 226 -45.26 3.75 -10.77
CA GLU A 226 -45.97 3.80 -9.49
C GLU A 226 -45.06 3.37 -8.34
N ILE A 227 -44.18 2.39 -8.55
CA ILE A 227 -43.17 2.00 -7.59
C ILE A 227 -42.20 3.17 -7.35
N ALA A 228 -41.73 3.83 -8.40
CA ALA A 228 -40.86 4.98 -8.28
C ALA A 228 -41.53 6.13 -7.50
N GLU A 229 -42.82 6.39 -7.75
CA GLU A 229 -43.61 7.41 -7.04
C GLU A 229 -43.73 7.06 -5.54
N ASN A 230 -43.96 5.79 -5.22
CA ASN A 230 -44.00 5.30 -3.83
C ASN A 230 -42.62 5.44 -3.14
N ILE A 231 -41.54 5.12 -3.84
CA ILE A 231 -40.18 5.30 -3.28
C ILE A 231 -39.93 6.77 -2.98
N VAL A 232 -40.15 7.66 -3.95
CA VAL A 232 -39.93 9.11 -3.80
C VAL A 232 -40.73 9.69 -2.63
N LYS A 233 -41.98 9.27 -2.47
CA LYS A 233 -42.87 9.70 -1.38
C LYS A 233 -42.32 9.31 0.01
N ASN A 234 -41.59 8.22 0.11
CA ASN A 234 -41.05 7.69 1.38
C ASN A 234 -39.57 8.05 1.59
N VAL A 235 -38.95 8.86 0.72
CA VAL A 235 -37.59 9.36 0.93
C VAL A 235 -37.58 10.23 2.18
N PRO A 236 -36.73 9.93 3.19
CA PRO A 236 -36.64 10.77 4.39
C PRO A 236 -36.04 12.13 4.05
N GLY A 237 -36.41 13.15 4.84
CA GLY A 237 -35.79 14.48 4.75
C GLY A 237 -34.28 14.38 4.91
N ASN A 238 -33.53 15.01 4.01
CA ASN A 238 -32.08 14.99 3.99
C ASN A 238 -31.52 16.29 3.42
N ASP A 239 -30.24 16.58 3.71
CA ASP A 239 -29.56 17.80 3.25
C ASP A 239 -28.87 17.62 1.90
N LEU A 240 -28.85 16.40 1.34
CA LEU A 240 -28.09 16.05 0.14
C LEU A 240 -28.90 16.29 -1.14
N ILE A 241 -30.18 15.94 -1.13
CA ILE A 241 -31.05 15.97 -2.32
C ILE A 241 -31.78 17.32 -2.43
N GLU A 242 -31.63 17.98 -3.57
CA GLU A 242 -32.37 19.17 -3.91
C GLU A 242 -33.76 18.80 -4.45
N LYS A 243 -33.79 17.94 -5.47
CA LYS A 243 -35.03 17.47 -6.10
C LYS A 243 -34.87 16.08 -6.69
N MET A 244 -36.00 15.40 -6.87
CA MET A 244 -36.10 14.13 -7.57
C MET A 244 -37.10 14.21 -8.70
N GLU A 245 -36.81 13.63 -9.86
CA GLU A 245 -37.66 13.61 -11.04
C GLU A 245 -37.83 12.18 -11.55
N ILE A 246 -39.06 11.75 -11.75
CA ILE A 246 -39.36 10.42 -12.28
C ILE A 246 -39.42 10.49 -13.81
N ALA A 247 -38.51 9.77 -14.48
CA ALA A 247 -38.41 9.74 -15.93
C ALA A 247 -38.69 8.34 -16.48
N GLY A 248 -39.21 8.30 -17.71
CA GLY A 248 -39.49 7.07 -18.42
C GLY A 248 -40.33 6.05 -17.64
N PRO A 249 -39.96 4.78 -17.63
CA PRO A 249 -40.73 3.70 -17.01
C PRO A 249 -40.58 3.63 -15.47
N GLY A 250 -39.81 4.52 -14.82
CA GLY A 250 -39.60 4.50 -13.36
C GLY A 250 -38.15 4.76 -12.92
N PHE A 251 -37.37 5.46 -13.74
CA PHE A 251 -36.07 5.99 -13.32
C PHE A 251 -36.26 7.20 -12.41
N ILE A 252 -35.61 7.20 -11.27
CA ILE A 252 -35.63 8.34 -10.34
C ILE A 252 -34.33 9.11 -10.52
N ASN A 253 -34.38 10.26 -11.17
CA ASN A 253 -33.27 11.17 -11.36
C ASN A 253 -33.11 12.03 -10.09
N VAL A 254 -31.90 12.10 -9.56
CA VAL A 254 -31.57 12.78 -8.32
C VAL A 254 -30.70 13.98 -8.63
N HIS A 255 -31.08 15.16 -8.16
CA HIS A 255 -30.29 16.38 -8.21
C HIS A 255 -29.76 16.72 -6.83
N LEU A 256 -28.46 16.95 -6.73
CA LEU A 256 -27.79 17.26 -5.48
C LEU A 256 -27.86 18.75 -5.16
N ARG A 257 -27.88 19.08 -3.88
CA ARG A 257 -27.82 20.45 -3.38
C ARG A 257 -26.43 21.06 -3.55
N LYS A 258 -26.36 22.25 -4.16
CA LYS A 258 -25.08 22.96 -4.37
C LYS A 258 -24.41 23.37 -3.06
N ASP A 259 -25.20 23.85 -2.09
CA ASP A 259 -24.69 24.22 -0.76
C ASP A 259 -24.08 23.03 0.01
N PHE A 260 -24.67 21.85 -0.15
CA PHE A 260 -24.09 20.63 0.43
C PHE A 260 -22.72 20.31 -0.19
N ILE A 261 -22.63 20.29 -1.50
CA ILE A 261 -21.37 20.02 -2.22
C ILE A 261 -20.31 21.07 -1.88
N SER A 262 -20.66 22.35 -1.85
CA SER A 262 -19.77 23.45 -1.43
C SER A 262 -19.20 23.21 -0.03
N LYS A 263 -20.05 22.86 0.94
CA LYS A 263 -19.62 22.55 2.32
C LYS A 263 -18.68 21.34 2.38
N GLN A 264 -18.90 20.30 1.58
CA GLN A 264 -18.01 19.14 1.56
C GLN A 264 -16.64 19.48 0.93
N LEU A 265 -16.60 20.32 -0.11
CA LEU A 265 -15.35 20.82 -0.68
C LEU A 265 -14.57 21.69 0.32
N THR A 266 -15.26 22.56 1.07
CA THR A 266 -14.64 23.33 2.15
C THR A 266 -14.06 22.42 3.23
N LYS A 267 -14.80 21.39 3.66
CA LYS A 267 -14.28 20.40 4.63
C LYS A 267 -13.02 19.68 4.10
N LEU A 268 -13.00 19.31 2.82
CA LEU A 268 -11.84 18.69 2.19
C LEU A 268 -10.62 19.62 2.27
N LEU A 269 -10.78 20.90 1.99
CA LEU A 269 -9.68 21.86 2.03
C LEU A 269 -9.18 22.16 3.45
N VAL A 270 -10.10 22.24 4.42
CA VAL A 270 -9.75 22.52 5.82
C VAL A 270 -9.10 21.31 6.49
N ASN A 271 -9.63 20.11 6.27
CA ASN A 271 -9.19 18.90 6.95
C ASN A 271 -8.16 18.07 6.13
N GLY A 272 -7.90 18.46 4.89
CA GLY A 272 -7.17 17.64 3.92
C GLY A 272 -8.01 16.48 3.38
N VAL A 273 -7.43 15.71 2.47
CA VAL A 273 -8.08 14.53 1.90
C VAL A 273 -8.13 13.43 2.96
N GLN A 274 -9.34 13.12 3.40
CA GLN A 274 -9.60 12.10 4.41
C GLN A 274 -10.13 10.81 3.76
N PRO A 275 -9.92 9.65 4.38
CA PRO A 275 -10.50 8.40 3.89
C PRO A 275 -12.03 8.40 4.03
N PRO A 276 -12.74 7.55 3.27
CA PRO A 276 -14.14 7.23 3.55
C PRO A 276 -14.29 6.60 4.94
N VAL A 277 -15.51 6.65 5.48
CA VAL A 277 -15.83 5.89 6.69
C VAL A 277 -15.69 4.42 6.36
N ILE A 278 -14.79 3.74 7.04
CA ILE A 278 -14.71 2.27 7.06
C ILE A 278 -15.26 1.79 8.41
N GLY A 279 -15.69 0.54 8.47
CA GLY A 279 -16.08 -0.10 9.72
C GLY A 279 -14.89 -0.26 10.68
N GLU A 280 -14.82 -1.38 11.37
CA GLU A 280 -13.73 -1.67 12.30
C GLU A 280 -12.37 -1.74 11.58
N LYS A 281 -11.33 -1.28 12.28
CA LYS A 281 -9.95 -1.40 11.84
C LYS A 281 -9.55 -2.88 11.79
N LYS A 282 -9.05 -3.33 10.64
CA LYS A 282 -8.67 -4.71 10.39
C LYS A 282 -7.16 -4.88 10.29
N ARG A 283 -6.68 -6.06 10.64
CA ARG A 283 -5.33 -6.52 10.35
C ARG A 283 -5.29 -7.09 8.93
N VAL A 284 -4.56 -6.44 8.04
CA VAL A 284 -4.43 -6.82 6.62
C VAL A 284 -3.02 -7.29 6.34
N ILE A 285 -2.89 -8.43 5.67
CA ILE A 285 -1.61 -8.93 5.17
C ILE A 285 -1.66 -8.93 3.65
N VAL A 286 -0.67 -8.33 3.03
CA VAL A 286 -0.50 -8.36 1.58
C VAL A 286 0.85 -9.04 1.28
N ASP A 287 0.77 -10.17 0.61
CA ASP A 287 1.93 -10.94 0.15
C ASP A 287 2.21 -10.60 -1.31
N PHE A 288 3.37 -10.03 -1.60
CA PHE A 288 3.69 -9.56 -2.94
C PHE A 288 5.19 -9.54 -3.22
N SER A 289 5.57 -9.37 -4.48
CA SER A 289 6.92 -9.38 -5.03
C SER A 289 7.52 -10.79 -5.12
N SER A 290 7.85 -11.41 -4.02
CA SER A 290 8.23 -12.83 -3.85
C SER A 290 9.27 -13.37 -4.84
N PRO A 291 10.43 -12.70 -5.05
CA PRO A 291 11.47 -13.19 -5.93
C PRO A 291 12.25 -14.37 -5.29
N ASN A 292 12.82 -15.22 -6.15
CA ASN A 292 13.71 -16.29 -5.71
C ASN A 292 15.13 -15.77 -5.49
N ILE A 293 15.76 -16.17 -4.41
CA ILE A 293 17.18 -15.96 -4.16
C ILE A 293 18.03 -16.52 -5.31
N ALA A 294 19.13 -15.87 -5.61
CA ALA A 294 20.07 -16.18 -6.70
C ALA A 294 19.47 -16.04 -8.11
N LYS A 295 18.32 -15.42 -8.25
CA LYS A 295 17.73 -15.02 -9.54
C LYS A 295 17.47 -13.54 -9.56
N GLU A 296 17.66 -12.93 -10.72
CA GLU A 296 17.36 -11.52 -10.91
C GLU A 296 15.86 -11.27 -10.98
N MET A 297 15.42 -10.13 -10.46
CA MET A 297 14.05 -9.68 -10.66
C MET A 297 13.83 -9.30 -12.13
N HIS A 298 12.71 -9.71 -12.65
CA HIS A 298 12.29 -9.44 -14.03
C HIS A 298 10.92 -8.73 -14.07
N VAL A 299 10.48 -8.35 -15.25
CA VAL A 299 9.24 -7.60 -15.46
C VAL A 299 7.99 -8.26 -14.85
N GLY A 300 7.96 -9.58 -14.68
CA GLY A 300 6.87 -10.27 -13.97
C GLY A 300 6.81 -9.93 -12.48
N HIS A 301 7.98 -9.75 -11.84
CA HIS A 301 8.05 -9.29 -10.44
C HIS A 301 7.60 -7.81 -10.32
N LEU A 302 7.77 -7.00 -11.36
CA LEU A 302 7.30 -5.62 -11.37
C LEU A 302 5.81 -5.55 -11.09
N ARG A 303 4.98 -6.34 -11.80
CA ARG A 303 3.52 -6.35 -11.62
C ARG A 303 3.12 -6.65 -10.19
N SER A 304 3.60 -7.77 -9.64
CA SER A 304 3.35 -8.13 -8.25
C SER A 304 3.73 -7.01 -7.30
N THR A 305 4.92 -6.43 -7.49
CA THR A 305 5.50 -5.43 -6.60
C THR A 305 4.70 -4.13 -6.58
N ILE A 306 4.33 -3.58 -7.73
CA ILE A 306 3.61 -2.29 -7.78
C ILE A 306 2.13 -2.43 -7.47
N ILE A 307 1.49 -3.52 -7.86
CA ILE A 307 0.09 -3.80 -7.50
C ILE A 307 -0.01 -3.98 -5.97
N GLY A 308 0.88 -4.82 -5.40
CA GLY A 308 0.91 -5.07 -3.96
C GLY A 308 1.18 -3.82 -3.14
N ASP A 309 2.15 -2.98 -3.55
CA ASP A 309 2.42 -1.70 -2.88
C ASP A 309 1.21 -0.75 -2.92
N SER A 310 0.56 -0.61 -4.08
CA SER A 310 -0.62 0.26 -4.22
C SER A 310 -1.80 -0.25 -3.39
N VAL A 311 -2.02 -1.56 -3.32
CA VAL A 311 -3.02 -2.17 -2.43
C VAL A 311 -2.69 -1.84 -0.97
N CYS A 312 -1.44 -2.03 -0.54
CA CYS A 312 -1.02 -1.68 0.82
C CYS A 312 -1.29 -0.21 1.14
N ARG A 313 -0.87 0.71 0.25
CA ARG A 313 -1.08 2.16 0.42
C ARG A 313 -2.55 2.52 0.55
N LEU A 314 -3.42 1.87 -0.23
CA LEU A 314 -4.86 2.06 -0.13
C LEU A 314 -5.40 1.62 1.24
N PHE A 315 -5.07 0.39 1.68
CA PHE A 315 -5.54 -0.12 2.97
C PHE A 315 -4.96 0.67 4.15
N GLU A 316 -3.72 1.14 4.07
CA GLU A 316 -3.11 2.05 5.05
C GLU A 316 -3.81 3.41 5.07
N PHE A 317 -4.12 3.98 3.90
CA PHE A 317 -4.82 5.26 3.82
C PHE A 317 -6.19 5.21 4.47
N VAL A 318 -6.94 4.14 4.28
CA VAL A 318 -8.26 3.98 4.92
C VAL A 318 -8.18 3.59 6.39
N GLY A 319 -6.99 3.39 6.95
CA GLY A 319 -6.76 3.24 8.39
C GLY A 319 -6.60 1.81 8.90
N HIS A 320 -6.52 0.81 8.01
CA HIS A 320 -6.23 -0.56 8.41
C HIS A 320 -4.78 -0.76 8.86
N ASP A 321 -4.52 -1.81 9.62
CA ASP A 321 -3.18 -2.22 10.05
C ASP A 321 -2.58 -3.19 9.03
N VAL A 322 -1.67 -2.71 8.17
CA VAL A 322 -1.16 -3.45 7.03
C VAL A 322 0.23 -4.03 7.30
N LEU A 323 0.36 -5.33 7.09
CA LEU A 323 1.64 -6.04 7.05
C LEU A 323 2.00 -6.35 5.58
N ARG A 324 3.09 -5.77 5.11
CA ARG A 324 3.64 -5.93 3.76
C ARG A 324 4.63 -7.07 3.76
N LEU A 325 4.29 -8.21 3.17
CA LEU A 325 5.12 -9.42 3.18
C LEU A 325 5.72 -9.72 1.81
N ASN A 326 6.97 -10.17 1.85
CA ASN A 326 7.74 -10.68 0.72
C ASN A 326 8.08 -12.14 1.00
N HIS A 327 7.38 -13.06 0.37
CA HIS A 327 7.62 -14.50 0.49
C HIS A 327 8.76 -14.91 -0.42
N LEU A 328 10.01 -14.73 0.04
CA LEU A 328 11.19 -15.03 -0.75
C LEU A 328 11.40 -16.55 -0.92
N GLY A 329 11.74 -16.97 -2.13
CA GLY A 329 12.24 -18.33 -2.37
C GLY A 329 13.68 -18.48 -1.87
N ASP A 330 13.88 -18.57 -0.56
CA ASP A 330 15.19 -18.61 0.08
C ASP A 330 15.55 -19.99 0.66
N TRP A 331 14.78 -21.04 0.29
CA TRP A 331 14.99 -22.38 0.75
C TRP A 331 14.86 -23.42 -0.38
N GLY A 332 15.38 -24.64 -0.16
CA GLY A 332 15.22 -25.76 -1.09
C GLY A 332 16.52 -26.30 -1.69
N THR A 333 16.38 -27.29 -2.57
CA THR A 333 17.52 -28.05 -3.15
C THR A 333 18.50 -27.20 -3.97
N GLN A 334 18.04 -26.09 -4.52
CA GLN A 334 18.91 -25.15 -5.26
C GLN A 334 20.04 -24.58 -4.38
N PHE A 335 19.80 -24.41 -3.07
CA PHE A 335 20.85 -23.94 -2.16
C PHE A 335 21.96 -24.90 -1.94
N GLY A 336 21.71 -26.23 -2.01
CA GLY A 336 22.74 -27.21 -1.93
C GLY A 336 23.81 -27.06 -3.03
N MET A 337 23.38 -26.84 -4.29
CA MET A 337 24.33 -26.61 -5.38
C MET A 337 25.06 -25.29 -5.28
N LEU A 338 24.37 -24.23 -4.84
CA LEU A 338 24.96 -22.89 -4.64
C LEU A 338 26.01 -22.92 -3.52
N ILE A 339 25.69 -23.56 -2.40
CA ILE A 339 26.62 -23.71 -1.26
C ILE A 339 27.83 -24.55 -1.65
N ALA A 340 27.63 -25.71 -2.31
CA ALA A 340 28.73 -26.53 -2.78
C ALA A 340 29.65 -25.78 -3.76
N HIS A 341 29.07 -24.97 -4.64
CA HIS A 341 29.83 -24.13 -5.56
C HIS A 341 30.56 -22.97 -4.85
N LEU A 342 29.95 -22.38 -3.82
CA LEU A 342 30.58 -21.36 -2.98
C LEU A 342 31.80 -21.92 -2.28
N GLN A 343 31.69 -23.12 -1.70
CA GLN A 343 32.80 -23.80 -1.01
C GLN A 343 34.00 -24.06 -1.93
N ASP A 344 33.75 -24.42 -3.19
CA ASP A 344 34.83 -24.66 -4.16
C ASP A 344 35.48 -23.38 -4.64
N LYS A 345 34.68 -22.35 -4.92
CA LYS A 345 35.16 -21.09 -5.50
C LYS A 345 35.80 -20.16 -4.46
N PHE A 346 35.34 -20.23 -3.23
CA PHE A 346 35.77 -19.43 -2.09
C PHE A 346 35.93 -20.29 -0.82
N PRO A 347 36.99 -21.11 -0.73
CA PRO A 347 37.17 -22.05 0.41
C PRO A 347 37.25 -21.35 1.79
N ASP A 348 37.64 -20.09 1.79
CA ASP A 348 37.81 -19.24 2.97
C ASP A 348 36.57 -18.39 3.32
N TYR A 349 35.41 -18.67 2.70
CA TYR A 349 34.16 -17.90 2.92
C TYR A 349 33.75 -17.78 4.38
N ILE A 350 34.24 -18.63 5.25
CA ILE A 350 33.97 -18.59 6.69
C ILE A 350 34.66 -17.36 7.33
N THR A 351 35.82 -16.98 6.85
CA THR A 351 36.68 -15.92 7.43
C THR A 351 36.68 -14.68 6.58
N VAL A 352 36.53 -14.80 5.27
CA VAL A 352 36.57 -13.70 4.29
C VAL A 352 35.25 -13.67 3.51
N SER A 353 34.57 -12.55 3.51
CA SER A 353 33.35 -12.42 2.71
C SER A 353 33.65 -12.48 1.21
N PRO A 354 33.07 -13.46 0.47
CA PRO A 354 33.40 -13.63 -0.93
C PRO A 354 32.84 -12.48 -1.79
N PRO A 355 33.59 -11.99 -2.78
CA PRO A 355 33.13 -10.95 -3.69
C PRO A 355 32.20 -11.57 -4.76
N ILE A 356 30.98 -11.91 -4.40
CA ILE A 356 29.97 -12.40 -5.35
C ILE A 356 29.35 -11.20 -6.04
N GLY A 357 29.93 -10.78 -7.16
CA GLY A 357 29.47 -9.60 -7.90
C GLY A 357 28.28 -9.87 -8.83
N ASP A 358 28.21 -11.09 -9.39
CA ASP A 358 27.14 -11.52 -10.31
C ASP A 358 26.59 -12.86 -9.85
N LEU A 359 25.50 -12.80 -9.10
CA LEU A 359 24.87 -13.99 -8.52
C LEU A 359 24.14 -14.84 -9.58
N GLN A 360 23.71 -14.24 -10.69
CA GLN A 360 23.06 -14.98 -11.78
C GLN A 360 24.05 -15.85 -12.54
N SER A 361 25.24 -15.31 -12.86
CA SER A 361 26.32 -16.09 -13.46
C SER A 361 26.77 -17.20 -12.51
N PHE A 362 26.90 -16.90 -11.23
CA PHE A 362 27.19 -17.87 -10.18
C PHE A 362 26.15 -19.00 -10.13
N TYR A 363 24.85 -18.67 -10.22
CA TYR A 363 23.78 -19.66 -10.32
C TYR A 363 23.90 -20.53 -11.59
N LYS A 364 24.12 -19.90 -12.75
CA LYS A 364 24.25 -20.63 -14.02
C LYS A 364 25.43 -21.59 -14.01
N GLU A 365 26.59 -21.15 -13.48
CA GLU A 365 27.78 -21.99 -13.31
C GLU A 365 27.50 -23.19 -12.37
N SER A 366 26.91 -22.95 -11.21
CA SER A 366 26.57 -23.98 -10.25
C SER A 366 25.57 -25.00 -10.81
N LYS A 367 24.55 -24.49 -11.56
CA LYS A 367 23.56 -25.36 -12.20
C LYS A 367 24.14 -26.21 -13.29
N LYS A 368 25.02 -25.66 -14.12
CA LYS A 368 25.75 -26.45 -15.15
C LYS A 368 26.54 -27.59 -14.52
N ARG A 369 27.31 -27.29 -13.48
CA ARG A 369 28.06 -28.33 -12.73
C ARG A 369 27.14 -29.39 -12.12
N PHE A 370 26.01 -28.97 -11.53
CA PHE A 370 25.03 -29.88 -10.95
C PHE A 370 24.42 -30.84 -11.99
N ASP A 371 24.27 -30.38 -13.24
CA ASP A 371 23.72 -31.22 -14.32
C ASP A 371 24.78 -32.13 -14.96
N GLU A 372 26.06 -31.74 -14.99
CA GLU A 372 27.14 -32.45 -15.71
C GLU A 372 28.05 -33.29 -14.81
N ASP A 373 28.12 -33.01 -13.47
CA ASP A 373 29.06 -33.64 -12.53
C ASP A 373 28.31 -34.38 -11.41
N GLU A 374 28.28 -35.69 -11.45
CA GLU A 374 27.61 -36.55 -10.45
C GLU A 374 28.23 -36.47 -9.05
N GLU A 375 29.55 -36.23 -8.92
CA GLU A 375 30.17 -36.04 -7.61
C GLU A 375 29.78 -34.72 -6.98
N PHE A 376 29.78 -33.66 -7.77
CA PHE A 376 29.27 -32.33 -7.36
C PHE A 376 27.80 -32.42 -6.95
N LYS A 377 26.98 -33.14 -7.71
CA LYS A 377 25.57 -33.33 -7.44
C LYS A 377 25.32 -34.04 -6.11
N LYS A 378 26.08 -35.13 -5.81
CA LYS A 378 26.03 -35.82 -4.51
C LYS A 378 26.40 -34.87 -3.37
N ARG A 379 27.43 -34.07 -3.53
CA ARG A 379 27.88 -33.11 -2.54
C ARG A 379 26.84 -31.98 -2.36
N ALA A 380 26.20 -31.51 -3.44
CA ALA A 380 25.12 -30.57 -3.37
C ALA A 380 23.94 -31.11 -2.53
N TYR A 381 23.54 -32.36 -2.72
CA TYR A 381 22.51 -32.97 -1.86
C TYR A 381 22.97 -33.11 -0.38
N GLN A 382 24.24 -33.38 -0.12
CA GLN A 382 24.77 -33.36 1.26
C GLN A 382 24.67 -31.96 1.87
N CYS A 383 24.99 -30.91 1.11
CA CYS A 383 24.79 -29.51 1.57
C CYS A 383 23.32 -29.18 1.89
N VAL A 384 22.35 -29.75 1.16
CA VAL A 384 20.92 -29.59 1.51
C VAL A 384 20.63 -30.22 2.86
N VAL A 385 21.10 -31.42 3.12
CA VAL A 385 20.89 -32.13 4.40
C VAL A 385 21.53 -31.33 5.55
N LEU A 386 22.76 -30.85 5.35
CA LEU A 386 23.46 -30.03 6.34
C LEU A 386 22.76 -28.65 6.55
N LEU A 387 22.18 -28.07 5.52
CA LEU A 387 21.38 -26.85 5.64
C LEU A 387 20.11 -27.10 6.49
N GLN A 388 19.43 -28.21 6.23
CA GLN A 388 18.24 -28.60 6.99
C GLN A 388 18.57 -28.90 8.46
N SER A 389 19.74 -29.48 8.74
CA SER A 389 20.24 -29.71 10.10
C SER A 389 20.84 -28.47 10.76
N LYS A 390 20.79 -27.32 10.09
CA LYS A 390 21.27 -26.01 10.58
C LYS A 390 22.77 -26.01 10.95
N SER A 391 23.61 -26.73 10.18
CA SER A 391 25.07 -26.73 10.36
C SER A 391 25.62 -25.30 10.26
N PRO A 392 26.41 -24.80 11.23
CA PRO A 392 26.83 -23.40 11.31
C PRO A 392 27.52 -22.87 10.04
N ASP A 393 28.46 -23.66 9.48
CA ASP A 393 29.19 -23.23 8.28
C ASP A 393 28.29 -23.16 7.04
N ILE A 394 27.35 -24.08 6.92
CA ILE A 394 26.38 -24.14 5.82
C ILE A 394 25.36 -22.96 5.96
N ILE A 395 24.91 -22.69 7.18
CA ILE A 395 24.05 -21.53 7.45
C ILE A 395 24.78 -20.23 7.11
N LYS A 396 26.10 -20.13 7.41
CA LYS A 396 26.88 -18.95 7.02
C LYS A 396 26.97 -18.82 5.50
N ALA A 397 27.25 -19.89 4.77
CA ALA A 397 27.24 -19.89 3.30
C ALA A 397 25.89 -19.48 2.74
N TRP A 398 24.79 -20.02 3.28
CA TRP A 398 23.43 -19.71 2.91
C TRP A 398 23.10 -18.23 3.15
N ASN A 399 23.47 -17.67 4.31
CA ASN A 399 23.28 -16.25 4.62
C ASN A 399 24.02 -15.34 3.61
N LEU A 400 25.29 -15.65 3.29
CA LEU A 400 26.06 -14.87 2.31
C LEU A 400 25.38 -14.82 0.95
N ILE A 401 24.88 -15.95 0.45
CA ILE A 401 24.14 -16.02 -0.82
C ILE A 401 22.85 -15.21 -0.76
N CYS A 402 22.10 -15.38 0.33
CA CYS A 402 20.84 -14.66 0.55
C CYS A 402 21.04 -13.14 0.64
N ASP A 403 22.08 -12.69 1.34
CA ASP A 403 22.34 -11.26 1.55
C ASP A 403 22.71 -10.53 0.24
N VAL A 404 23.47 -11.18 -0.63
CA VAL A 404 23.74 -10.63 -1.99
C VAL A 404 22.43 -10.40 -2.75
N SER A 405 21.53 -11.40 -2.78
CA SER A 405 20.23 -11.26 -3.45
C SER A 405 19.36 -10.18 -2.79
N ARG A 406 19.30 -10.16 -1.46
CA ARG A 406 18.52 -9.18 -0.70
C ARG A 406 18.98 -7.75 -1.00
N GLN A 407 20.29 -7.52 -1.13
CA GLN A 407 20.84 -6.22 -1.50
C GLN A 407 20.43 -5.80 -2.91
N GLU A 408 20.45 -6.73 -3.87
CA GLU A 408 20.01 -6.44 -5.25
C GLU A 408 18.50 -6.16 -5.30
N PHE A 409 17.68 -6.93 -4.59
CA PHE A 409 16.25 -6.66 -4.50
C PHE A 409 15.96 -5.31 -3.82
N GLN A 410 16.72 -4.97 -2.77
CA GLN A 410 16.56 -3.71 -2.06
C GLN A 410 16.83 -2.50 -2.97
N LYS A 411 17.80 -2.56 -3.88
CA LYS A 411 18.02 -1.49 -4.86
C LYS A 411 16.77 -1.21 -5.70
N ILE A 412 16.08 -2.27 -6.13
CA ILE A 412 14.84 -2.15 -6.90
C ILE A 412 13.71 -1.57 -6.05
N TYR A 413 13.55 -2.07 -4.81
CA TYR A 413 12.53 -1.55 -3.90
C TYR A 413 12.76 -0.08 -3.55
N ASP A 414 14.01 0.31 -3.37
CA ASP A 414 14.40 1.69 -3.16
C ASP A 414 14.06 2.58 -4.37
N CYS A 415 14.40 2.15 -5.59
CA CYS A 415 14.04 2.88 -6.83
C CYS A 415 12.52 3.07 -6.95
N LEU A 416 11.75 2.06 -6.58
CA LEU A 416 10.29 2.08 -6.66
C LEU A 416 9.61 2.64 -5.39
N ASP A 417 10.36 3.09 -4.38
CA ASP A 417 9.82 3.59 -3.10
C ASP A 417 8.91 2.56 -2.41
N ILE A 418 9.40 1.32 -2.31
CA ILE A 418 8.64 0.20 -1.74
C ILE A 418 9.25 -0.23 -0.42
N SER A 419 8.42 -0.31 0.61
CA SER A 419 8.76 -0.87 1.91
C SER A 419 8.08 -2.23 2.05
N ILE A 420 8.88 -3.28 2.32
CA ILE A 420 8.38 -4.66 2.39
C ILE A 420 9.23 -5.46 3.38
N ILE A 421 8.62 -6.41 4.08
CA ILE A 421 9.28 -7.26 5.08
C ILE A 421 9.50 -8.65 4.48
N ALA A 422 10.75 -9.07 4.42
CA ALA A 422 11.09 -10.40 3.94
C ALA A 422 10.70 -11.47 4.99
N ARG A 423 9.89 -12.44 4.56
CA ARG A 423 9.64 -13.73 5.25
C ARG A 423 9.68 -14.83 4.22
N GLY A 424 10.88 -15.37 4.00
CA GLY A 424 11.11 -16.41 3.03
C GLY A 424 10.59 -17.77 3.46
N GLU A 425 10.67 -18.75 2.56
CA GLU A 425 10.32 -20.15 2.82
C GLU A 425 11.05 -20.71 4.06
N SER A 426 12.29 -20.26 4.29
CA SER A 426 13.09 -20.63 5.48
C SER A 426 12.40 -20.30 6.81
N PHE A 427 11.62 -19.22 6.86
CA PHE A 427 10.87 -18.81 8.05
C PHE A 427 9.79 -19.82 8.43
N TYR A 428 9.26 -20.56 7.47
CA TYR A 428 8.18 -21.52 7.66
C TYR A 428 8.66 -22.95 7.92
N GLN A 429 9.96 -23.23 7.78
CA GLN A 429 10.53 -24.59 7.86
C GLN A 429 10.14 -25.35 9.14
N ASP A 430 10.31 -24.74 10.30
CA ASP A 430 9.96 -25.39 11.58
C ASP A 430 8.42 -25.52 11.76
N ARG A 431 7.64 -24.64 11.09
CA ARG A 431 6.17 -24.66 11.14
C ARG A 431 5.56 -25.77 10.30
N MET A 432 6.22 -26.17 9.21
CA MET A 432 5.75 -27.25 8.33
C MET A 432 5.59 -28.57 9.08
N VAL A 433 6.50 -28.89 9.99
CA VAL A 433 6.41 -30.08 10.85
C VAL A 433 5.13 -30.07 11.68
N GLY A 434 4.78 -28.90 12.24
CA GLY A 434 3.57 -28.73 13.03
C GLY A 434 2.28 -28.80 12.19
N VAL A 435 2.34 -28.37 10.93
CA VAL A 435 1.22 -28.50 9.98
C VAL A 435 0.96 -29.94 9.63
N VAL A 436 2.00 -30.69 9.25
CA VAL A 436 1.84 -32.12 8.90
C VAL A 436 1.29 -32.91 10.07
N ARG A 437 1.81 -32.71 11.28
CA ARG A 437 1.31 -33.36 12.49
C ARG A 437 -0.16 -33.05 12.74
N GLU A 438 -0.58 -31.79 12.65
CA GLU A 438 -1.99 -31.40 12.84
C GLU A 438 -2.91 -32.06 11.82
N LEU A 439 -2.47 -32.18 10.55
CA LEU A 439 -3.22 -32.84 9.50
C LEU A 439 -3.38 -34.35 9.76
N GLU A 440 -2.32 -35.00 10.25
CA GLU A 440 -2.35 -36.41 10.67
C GLU A 440 -3.29 -36.63 11.87
N GLU A 441 -3.15 -35.82 12.91
CA GLU A 441 -4.00 -35.90 14.10
C GLU A 441 -5.48 -35.70 13.79
N LYS A 442 -5.80 -34.87 12.81
CA LYS A 442 -7.16 -34.63 12.33
C LYS A 442 -7.67 -35.66 11.31
N GLY A 443 -6.83 -36.59 10.88
CA GLY A 443 -7.20 -37.67 9.94
C GLY A 443 -7.38 -37.20 8.50
N PHE A 444 -6.76 -36.08 8.07
CA PHE A 444 -6.84 -35.60 6.68
C PHE A 444 -5.76 -36.17 5.77
N VAL A 445 -4.78 -36.90 6.32
CA VAL A 445 -3.63 -37.41 5.58
C VAL A 445 -3.90 -38.80 5.06
N GLU A 446 -3.66 -39.01 3.76
CA GLU A 446 -3.59 -40.34 3.11
C GLU A 446 -2.16 -40.62 2.65
N ILE A 447 -1.81 -41.92 2.56
CA ILE A 447 -0.52 -42.34 2.05
C ILE A 447 -0.69 -42.87 0.64
N ASP A 448 0.00 -42.23 -0.30
CA ASP A 448 0.03 -42.63 -1.70
C ASP A 448 1.49 -42.81 -2.17
N GLU A 449 1.88 -44.03 -2.52
CA GLU A 449 3.25 -44.38 -2.91
C GLU A 449 4.34 -43.87 -1.93
N GLY A 450 4.03 -43.90 -0.63
CA GLY A 450 4.93 -43.40 0.43
C GLY A 450 4.92 -41.89 0.62
N ARG A 451 4.16 -41.14 -0.18
CA ARG A 451 3.94 -39.70 -0.01
C ARG A 451 2.75 -39.47 0.91
N LYS A 452 2.77 -38.39 1.69
CA LYS A 452 1.60 -37.93 2.44
C LYS A 452 0.86 -36.90 1.60
N ILE A 453 -0.40 -37.19 1.32
CA ILE A 453 -1.26 -36.34 0.52
C ILE A 453 -2.52 -35.95 1.27
N VAL A 454 -3.13 -34.83 0.88
CA VAL A 454 -4.40 -34.33 1.44
C VAL A 454 -5.37 -34.01 0.31
N PHE A 455 -6.52 -34.67 0.29
CA PHE A 455 -7.60 -34.36 -0.63
C PHE A 455 -8.39 -33.15 -0.12
N VAL A 456 -8.58 -32.18 -1.00
CA VAL A 456 -9.35 -30.96 -0.69
C VAL A 456 -10.67 -31.00 -1.49
N PRO A 457 -11.82 -30.89 -0.83
CA PRO A 457 -13.12 -30.92 -1.52
C PRO A 457 -13.23 -29.87 -2.64
N GLY A 458 -13.66 -30.30 -3.82
CA GLY A 458 -13.79 -29.43 -5.01
C GLY A 458 -12.56 -29.38 -5.90
N PHE A 459 -11.45 -30.03 -5.51
CA PHE A 459 -10.21 -30.10 -6.31
C PHE A 459 -9.85 -31.55 -6.66
N SER A 460 -9.46 -31.77 -7.91
CA SER A 460 -9.13 -33.12 -8.41
C SER A 460 -7.71 -33.58 -8.09
N VAL A 461 -6.81 -32.63 -7.84
CA VAL A 461 -5.41 -32.89 -7.51
C VAL A 461 -5.21 -32.69 -6.02
N PRO A 462 -4.74 -33.71 -5.27
CA PRO A 462 -4.47 -33.57 -3.85
C PRO A 462 -3.21 -32.74 -3.61
N LEU A 463 -3.14 -32.10 -2.44
CA LEU A 463 -1.92 -31.46 -1.97
C LEU A 463 -0.92 -32.53 -1.51
N THR A 464 0.31 -32.45 -1.97
CA THR A 464 1.40 -33.33 -1.48
C THR A 464 2.12 -32.64 -0.34
N ILE A 465 1.84 -33.02 0.89
CA ILE A 465 2.40 -32.35 2.08
C ILE A 465 3.77 -32.91 2.51
N GLN A 466 4.09 -34.15 2.13
CA GLN A 466 5.39 -34.72 2.38
C GLN A 466 5.73 -35.78 1.31
N LYS A 467 6.94 -35.72 0.77
CA LYS A 467 7.43 -36.67 -0.20
C LYS A 467 7.78 -38.00 0.47
N SER A 468 7.98 -39.05 -0.34
CA SER A 468 8.42 -40.38 0.14
C SER A 468 9.79 -40.38 0.83
N ASP A 469 10.66 -39.41 0.50
CA ASP A 469 11.95 -39.20 1.14
C ASP A 469 11.88 -38.39 2.45
N GLY A 470 10.68 -38.03 2.89
CA GLY A 470 10.43 -37.22 4.08
C GLY A 470 10.53 -35.71 3.86
N GLY A 471 10.92 -35.26 2.67
CA GLY A 471 11.03 -33.85 2.31
C GLY A 471 9.64 -33.15 2.20
N PHE A 472 9.57 -31.88 2.60
CA PHE A 472 8.37 -31.06 2.42
C PHE A 472 8.27 -30.51 0.99
N THR A 473 7.08 -30.10 0.62
CA THR A 473 6.78 -29.50 -0.67
C THR A 473 6.39 -28.03 -0.52
N TYR A 474 6.21 -27.32 -1.63
CA TYR A 474 5.67 -25.97 -1.62
C TYR A 474 4.22 -25.93 -1.08
N ASP A 475 3.43 -27.01 -1.25
CA ASP A 475 2.09 -27.11 -0.66
C ASP A 475 2.13 -26.97 0.87
N THR A 476 3.13 -27.62 1.50
CA THR A 476 3.31 -27.57 2.96
C THR A 476 3.79 -26.22 3.44
N SER A 477 4.70 -25.60 2.67
CA SER A 477 5.18 -24.25 2.96
C SER A 477 4.04 -23.23 2.92
N ASP A 478 3.19 -23.30 1.89
CA ASP A 478 2.06 -22.40 1.75
C ASP A 478 0.96 -22.64 2.79
N LEU A 479 0.72 -23.90 3.16
CA LEU A 479 -0.15 -24.23 4.30
C LEU A 479 0.40 -23.69 5.62
N ALA A 480 1.72 -23.76 5.83
CA ALA A 480 2.35 -23.17 7.01
C ALA A 480 2.27 -21.64 7.00
N ALA A 481 2.42 -21.04 5.83
CA ALA A 481 2.34 -19.59 5.65
C ALA A 481 0.92 -19.07 5.95
N ILE A 482 -0.12 -19.66 5.37
CA ILE A 482 -1.50 -19.23 5.63
C ILE A 482 -1.88 -19.45 7.09
N LYS A 483 -1.49 -20.59 7.69
CA LYS A 483 -1.74 -20.85 9.11
C LYS A 483 -1.10 -19.81 10.02
N GLN A 484 0.18 -19.48 9.77
CA GLN A 484 0.91 -18.47 10.52
C GLN A 484 0.25 -17.10 10.43
N ARG A 485 -0.16 -16.68 9.21
CA ARG A 485 -0.85 -15.41 8.97
C ARG A 485 -2.19 -15.33 9.71
N LEU A 486 -2.94 -16.41 9.72
CA LEU A 486 -4.24 -16.48 10.40
C LEU A 486 -4.12 -16.58 11.92
N LYS A 487 -3.21 -17.41 12.44
CA LYS A 487 -3.15 -17.75 13.87
C LYS A 487 -2.16 -16.92 14.67
N GLU A 488 -0.98 -16.62 14.11
CA GLU A 488 0.06 -15.84 14.80
C GLU A 488 -0.11 -14.33 14.53
N GLU A 489 -0.29 -13.92 13.26
CA GLU A 489 -0.51 -12.51 12.89
C GLU A 489 -1.95 -12.06 13.12
N LYS A 490 -2.90 -12.98 13.28
CA LYS A 490 -4.33 -12.71 13.49
C LYS A 490 -4.93 -11.84 12.39
N ALA A 491 -4.63 -12.19 11.15
CA ALA A 491 -5.11 -11.45 9.98
C ALA A 491 -6.63 -11.57 9.81
N ASP A 492 -7.29 -10.43 9.58
CA ASP A 492 -8.68 -10.35 9.16
C ASP A 492 -8.81 -10.42 7.64
N ILE A 493 -7.77 -9.94 6.93
CA ILE A 493 -7.70 -9.94 5.47
C ILE A 493 -6.30 -10.39 5.05
N ILE A 494 -6.23 -11.36 4.13
CA ILE A 494 -4.97 -11.81 3.50
C ILE A 494 -5.14 -11.71 2.00
N ILE A 495 -4.24 -10.97 1.34
CA ILE A 495 -4.23 -10.76 -0.11
C ILE A 495 -2.92 -11.30 -0.67
N TYR A 496 -2.99 -12.25 -1.60
CA TYR A 496 -1.84 -12.78 -2.32
C TYR A 496 -1.79 -12.16 -3.71
N VAL A 497 -0.77 -11.34 -3.97
CA VAL A 497 -0.57 -10.67 -5.27
C VAL A 497 0.42 -11.48 -6.11
N VAL A 498 -0.11 -12.48 -6.79
CA VAL A 498 0.66 -13.50 -7.54
C VAL A 498 0.06 -13.65 -8.94
N ASP A 499 0.84 -14.15 -9.91
CA ASP A 499 0.34 -14.34 -11.27
C ASP A 499 -0.84 -15.33 -11.35
N ASN A 500 -1.68 -15.16 -12.38
CA ASN A 500 -2.88 -15.97 -12.56
C ASN A 500 -2.61 -17.49 -12.69
N GLY A 501 -1.39 -17.89 -13.06
CA GLY A 501 -1.01 -19.28 -13.18
C GLY A 501 -1.01 -20.02 -11.84
N GLN A 502 -0.83 -19.30 -10.72
CA GLN A 502 -0.86 -19.86 -9.36
C GLN A 502 -2.29 -19.95 -8.78
N GLY A 503 -3.31 -19.52 -9.53
CA GLY A 503 -4.68 -19.37 -9.00
C GLY A 503 -5.29 -20.67 -8.47
N ILE A 504 -5.15 -21.79 -9.18
CA ILE A 504 -5.70 -23.08 -8.75
C ILE A 504 -5.00 -23.56 -7.47
N HIS A 505 -3.67 -23.45 -7.43
CA HIS A 505 -2.89 -23.84 -6.26
C HIS A 505 -3.32 -23.05 -5.01
N LEU A 506 -3.35 -21.71 -5.10
CA LEU A 506 -3.76 -20.87 -3.98
C LEU A 506 -5.20 -21.14 -3.52
N GLN A 507 -6.14 -21.33 -4.48
CA GLN A 507 -7.52 -21.69 -4.14
C GLN A 507 -7.58 -23.02 -3.39
N THR A 508 -6.73 -24.00 -3.75
CA THR A 508 -6.65 -25.29 -3.04
C THR A 508 -6.10 -25.08 -1.61
N ILE A 509 -5.09 -24.25 -1.44
CA ILE A 509 -4.53 -23.90 -0.13
C ILE A 509 -5.58 -23.20 0.75
N PHE A 510 -6.35 -22.26 0.18
CA PHE A 510 -7.42 -21.54 0.91
C PHE A 510 -8.53 -22.50 1.33
N ALA A 511 -8.97 -23.35 0.42
CA ALA A 511 -10.00 -24.37 0.71
C ALA A 511 -9.51 -25.37 1.78
N ALA A 512 -8.25 -25.79 1.72
CA ALA A 512 -7.64 -26.65 2.75
C ALA A 512 -7.63 -25.96 4.12
N GLY A 513 -7.21 -24.70 4.20
CA GLY A 513 -7.24 -23.92 5.45
C GLY A 513 -8.63 -23.80 6.06
N HIS A 514 -9.66 -23.62 5.23
CA HIS A 514 -11.05 -23.62 5.65
C HIS A 514 -11.50 -25.01 6.12
N MET A 515 -11.22 -26.06 5.34
CA MET A 515 -11.56 -27.45 5.67
C MET A 515 -10.95 -27.88 7.01
N ILE A 516 -9.71 -27.49 7.29
CA ILE A 516 -9.01 -27.81 8.53
C ILE A 516 -9.57 -27.02 9.74
N GLY A 517 -10.34 -25.96 9.47
CA GLY A 517 -10.94 -25.08 10.50
C GLY A 517 -9.98 -23.99 10.99
N TRP A 518 -9.03 -23.56 10.17
CA TRP A 518 -8.18 -22.43 10.52
C TRP A 518 -8.88 -21.09 10.42
N TYR A 519 -9.87 -20.93 9.53
CA TYR A 519 -10.67 -19.72 9.38
C TYR A 519 -12.06 -20.01 8.78
N ASP A 520 -12.98 -19.05 8.92
CA ASP A 520 -14.27 -19.02 8.22
C ASP A 520 -14.22 -17.93 7.13
N PRO A 521 -14.43 -18.27 5.83
CA PRO A 521 -14.46 -17.29 4.75
C PRO A 521 -15.51 -16.18 4.89
N LYS A 522 -16.54 -16.38 5.74
CA LYS A 522 -17.54 -15.34 6.06
C LYS A 522 -17.00 -14.27 7.02
N VAL A 523 -15.94 -14.57 7.77
CA VAL A 523 -15.34 -13.68 8.77
C VAL A 523 -14.01 -13.13 8.30
N THR A 524 -13.15 -14.00 7.76
CA THR A 524 -11.80 -13.64 7.30
C THR A 524 -11.73 -13.71 5.79
N ARG A 525 -11.37 -12.60 5.15
CA ARG A 525 -11.17 -12.52 3.70
C ARG A 525 -9.79 -13.04 3.34
N VAL A 526 -9.71 -14.12 2.57
CA VAL A 526 -8.47 -14.63 1.98
C VAL A 526 -8.64 -14.62 0.47
N GLU A 527 -7.78 -13.88 -0.23
CA GLU A 527 -8.00 -13.60 -1.65
C GLU A 527 -6.71 -13.66 -2.47
N HIS A 528 -6.83 -14.20 -3.69
CA HIS A 528 -5.81 -14.14 -4.72
C HIS A 528 -6.07 -12.94 -5.64
N ALA A 529 -5.28 -11.90 -5.49
CA ALA A 529 -5.24 -10.78 -6.43
C ALA A 529 -4.36 -11.13 -7.64
N GLY A 530 -4.86 -12.06 -8.45
CA GLY A 530 -4.17 -12.56 -9.63
C GLY A 530 -3.96 -11.48 -10.71
N PHE A 531 -2.90 -11.63 -11.51
CA PHE A 531 -2.60 -10.71 -12.61
C PHE A 531 -2.09 -11.45 -13.85
N GLY A 532 -2.33 -10.85 -15.02
CA GLY A 532 -1.89 -11.38 -16.32
C GLY A 532 -0.42 -11.09 -16.61
N VAL A 533 0.01 -11.38 -17.83
CA VAL A 533 1.41 -11.31 -18.27
C VAL A 533 1.71 -9.97 -18.96
N VAL A 534 2.94 -9.48 -18.80
CA VAL A 534 3.47 -8.35 -19.60
C VAL A 534 3.97 -8.88 -20.93
N LEU A 535 3.44 -8.30 -22.01
CA LEU A 535 3.77 -8.64 -23.37
C LEU A 535 4.66 -7.56 -24.00
N GLY A 536 5.52 -7.97 -24.93
CA GLY A 536 6.22 -7.06 -25.81
C GLY A 536 5.32 -6.55 -26.95
N GLU A 537 5.85 -5.65 -27.78
CA GLU A 537 5.11 -5.11 -28.94
C GLU A 537 4.76 -6.20 -29.97
N ASP A 538 5.52 -7.29 -29.99
CA ASP A 538 5.28 -8.50 -30.78
C ASP A 538 4.15 -9.39 -30.21
N LYS A 539 3.47 -8.95 -29.15
CA LYS A 539 2.42 -9.69 -28.42
C LYS A 539 2.89 -11.02 -27.81
N LYS A 540 4.18 -11.21 -27.67
CA LYS A 540 4.77 -12.34 -26.95
C LYS A 540 5.25 -11.88 -25.58
N LYS A 541 5.52 -12.86 -24.70
CA LYS A 541 6.08 -12.59 -23.37
C LYS A 541 7.29 -11.65 -23.50
N PHE A 542 7.32 -10.56 -22.74
CA PHE A 542 8.33 -9.52 -22.85
C PHE A 542 9.72 -10.07 -22.59
N LYS A 543 10.57 -10.05 -23.63
CA LYS A 543 11.92 -10.60 -23.63
C LYS A 543 12.90 -9.65 -24.30
N THR A 544 14.20 -9.84 -23.99
CA THR A 544 15.31 -9.17 -24.71
C THR A 544 15.40 -9.70 -26.15
N ARG A 545 16.19 -9.04 -26.98
CA ARG A 545 16.49 -9.51 -28.36
C ARG A 545 17.19 -10.87 -28.38
N SER A 546 17.94 -11.21 -27.32
CA SER A 546 18.57 -12.54 -27.14
C SER A 546 17.59 -13.63 -26.70
N GLY A 547 16.32 -13.26 -26.40
CA GLY A 547 15.31 -14.23 -25.92
C GLY A 547 15.26 -14.39 -24.40
N ASP A 548 16.14 -13.73 -23.64
CA ASP A 548 16.15 -13.74 -22.19
C ASP A 548 15.03 -12.86 -21.61
N THR A 549 14.67 -13.10 -20.36
CA THR A 549 13.73 -12.24 -19.63
C THR A 549 14.39 -10.88 -19.36
N VAL A 550 13.67 -9.77 -19.58
CA VAL A 550 14.17 -8.42 -19.33
C VAL A 550 14.39 -8.24 -17.83
N ARG A 551 15.58 -7.85 -17.43
CA ARG A 551 15.90 -7.50 -16.04
C ARG A 551 15.13 -6.27 -15.62
N LEU A 552 14.61 -6.30 -14.41
CA LEU A 552 13.82 -5.18 -13.93
C LEU A 552 14.64 -3.91 -13.75
N MET A 553 15.90 -4.03 -13.30
CA MET A 553 16.79 -2.88 -13.17
C MET A 553 17.07 -2.22 -14.52
N ASP A 554 17.38 -3.00 -15.57
CA ASP A 554 17.64 -2.47 -16.94
C ASP A 554 16.41 -1.68 -17.45
N LEU A 555 15.21 -2.17 -17.16
CA LEU A 555 13.97 -1.49 -17.55
C LEU A 555 13.81 -0.15 -16.81
N LEU A 556 14.14 -0.11 -15.51
CA LEU A 556 14.07 1.13 -14.71
C LEU A 556 15.11 2.16 -15.17
N GLU A 557 16.34 1.73 -15.50
CA GLU A 557 17.41 2.59 -16.02
C GLU A 557 17.06 3.15 -17.42
N GLU A 558 16.52 2.31 -18.31
CA GLU A 558 16.06 2.78 -19.63
C GLU A 558 14.90 3.78 -19.48
N GLY A 559 14.01 3.57 -18.51
CA GLY A 559 12.95 4.53 -18.16
C GLY A 559 13.53 5.89 -17.75
N LEU A 560 14.54 5.90 -16.87
CA LEU A 560 15.23 7.13 -16.45
C LEU A 560 15.88 7.84 -17.64
N LYS A 561 16.57 7.10 -18.50
CA LYS A 561 17.21 7.66 -19.69
C LYS A 561 16.18 8.33 -20.60
N ARG A 562 15.13 7.61 -21.01
CA ARG A 562 14.10 8.13 -21.92
C ARG A 562 13.32 9.30 -21.32
N SER A 563 13.08 9.30 -20.02
CA SER A 563 12.41 10.43 -19.36
C SER A 563 13.28 11.69 -19.39
N MET A 564 14.62 11.58 -19.22
CA MET A 564 15.54 12.70 -19.38
C MET A 564 15.54 13.23 -20.81
N ASP A 565 15.58 12.35 -21.81
CA ASP A 565 15.54 12.75 -23.22
C ASP A 565 14.25 13.54 -23.51
N LYS A 566 13.08 13.05 -23.06
CA LYS A 566 11.80 13.76 -23.19
C LYS A 566 11.76 15.13 -22.48
N LEU A 567 12.38 15.26 -21.30
CA LEU A 567 12.48 16.55 -20.60
C LEU A 567 13.37 17.53 -21.37
N LYS A 568 14.48 17.06 -21.95
CA LYS A 568 15.37 17.87 -22.79
C LYS A 568 14.70 18.28 -24.11
N ASP A 569 13.96 17.38 -24.76
CA ASP A 569 13.18 17.70 -25.97
C ASP A 569 12.20 18.84 -25.75
N LYS A 570 11.71 18.97 -24.50
CA LYS A 570 10.82 20.07 -24.05
C LYS A 570 11.59 21.26 -23.45
N GLU A 571 12.92 21.30 -23.58
CA GLU A 571 13.81 22.36 -23.08
C GLU A 571 13.67 22.60 -21.54
N ARG A 572 13.29 21.57 -20.78
CA ARG A 572 13.10 21.71 -19.32
C ARG A 572 14.42 21.87 -18.58
N ASP A 573 15.50 21.34 -19.12
CA ASP A 573 16.88 21.54 -18.64
C ASP A 573 17.34 23.02 -18.67
N LYS A 574 16.68 23.87 -19.45
CA LYS A 574 16.96 25.32 -19.50
C LYS A 574 16.18 26.13 -18.43
N VAL A 575 15.14 25.53 -17.82
CA VAL A 575 14.19 26.23 -16.95
C VAL A 575 14.21 25.72 -15.51
N LEU A 576 14.53 24.44 -15.32
CA LEU A 576 14.57 23.78 -14.01
C LEU A 576 15.99 23.81 -13.46
N THR A 577 16.12 23.85 -12.13
CA THR A 577 17.40 23.60 -11.48
C THR A 577 17.84 22.15 -11.70
N PRO A 578 19.12 21.80 -11.55
CA PRO A 578 19.58 20.41 -11.67
C PRO A 578 18.82 19.44 -10.76
N GLU A 579 18.50 19.87 -9.54
CA GLU A 579 17.74 19.08 -8.54
C GLU A 579 16.29 18.90 -8.99
N GLU A 580 15.63 19.99 -9.42
CA GLU A 580 14.27 19.93 -9.97
C GLU A 580 14.21 19.04 -11.22
N LEU A 581 15.21 19.13 -12.10
CA LEU A 581 15.29 18.31 -13.31
C LEU A 581 15.44 16.83 -12.98
N LYS A 582 16.31 16.49 -12.01
CA LYS A 582 16.50 15.12 -11.53
C LYS A 582 15.22 14.59 -10.86
N ALA A 583 14.56 15.40 -10.03
CA ALA A 583 13.30 15.03 -9.41
C ALA A 583 12.20 14.79 -10.46
N ALA A 584 12.10 15.65 -11.46
CA ALA A 584 11.16 15.50 -12.58
C ALA A 584 11.47 14.24 -13.40
N GLN A 585 12.76 13.97 -13.72
CA GLN A 585 13.19 12.76 -14.39
C GLN A 585 12.72 11.50 -13.66
N THR A 586 13.02 11.42 -12.37
CA THR A 586 12.69 10.26 -11.53
C THR A 586 11.17 10.08 -11.40
N SER A 587 10.45 11.18 -11.18
CA SER A 587 8.98 11.18 -11.08
C SER A 587 8.32 10.68 -12.38
N VAL A 588 8.77 11.18 -13.53
CA VAL A 588 8.23 10.76 -14.83
C VAL A 588 8.61 9.32 -15.13
N ALA A 589 9.89 8.92 -14.96
CA ALA A 589 10.35 7.58 -15.28
C ALA A 589 9.57 6.52 -14.47
N PHE A 590 9.66 6.58 -13.16
CA PHE A 590 9.05 5.56 -12.31
C PHE A 590 7.52 5.71 -12.22
N GLY A 591 7.01 6.94 -12.26
CA GLY A 591 5.58 7.20 -12.33
C GLY A 591 4.95 6.60 -13.60
N CYS A 592 5.57 6.76 -14.75
CA CYS A 592 5.06 6.19 -16.01
C CYS A 592 5.15 4.67 -16.05
N ILE A 593 6.23 4.06 -15.51
CA ILE A 593 6.36 2.60 -15.43
C ILE A 593 5.25 2.02 -14.53
N LYS A 594 5.05 2.59 -13.33
CA LYS A 594 3.98 2.15 -12.41
C LYS A 594 2.60 2.31 -13.02
N TYR A 595 2.33 3.48 -13.57
CA TYR A 595 1.02 3.81 -14.12
C TYR A 595 0.69 2.98 -15.36
N ALA A 596 1.67 2.68 -16.20
CA ALA A 596 1.48 1.85 -17.38
C ALA A 596 0.93 0.46 -17.02
N ASP A 597 1.32 -0.09 -15.88
CA ASP A 597 0.75 -1.35 -15.37
C ASP A 597 -0.60 -1.12 -14.68
N LEU A 598 -0.64 -0.20 -13.69
CA LEU A 598 -1.78 0.03 -12.83
C LEU A 598 -3.02 0.56 -13.57
N SER A 599 -2.86 1.20 -14.73
CA SER A 599 -3.96 1.69 -15.57
C SER A 599 -4.67 0.59 -16.37
N HIS A 600 -4.13 -0.62 -16.40
CA HIS A 600 -4.79 -1.78 -16.99
C HIS A 600 -5.52 -2.61 -15.94
N ASN A 601 -6.62 -3.24 -16.34
CA ASN A 601 -7.23 -4.25 -15.48
C ASN A 601 -6.19 -5.35 -15.21
N ARG A 602 -5.85 -5.58 -13.91
CA ARG A 602 -4.79 -6.53 -13.52
C ARG A 602 -4.98 -7.95 -14.05
N MET A 603 -6.24 -8.37 -14.25
CA MET A 603 -6.56 -9.71 -14.75
C MET A 603 -6.12 -9.93 -16.21
N ASN A 604 -5.93 -8.85 -16.96
CA ASN A 604 -5.58 -8.90 -18.36
C ASN A 604 -4.06 -8.84 -18.58
N ASP A 605 -3.63 -9.46 -19.67
CA ASP A 605 -2.30 -9.20 -20.24
C ASP A 605 -2.26 -7.80 -20.83
N TYR A 606 -1.10 -7.13 -20.79
CA TYR A 606 -0.93 -5.85 -21.45
C TYR A 606 0.40 -5.75 -22.22
N ILE A 607 0.43 -4.90 -23.22
CA ILE A 607 1.62 -4.65 -24.04
C ILE A 607 2.39 -3.47 -23.44
N PHE A 608 3.62 -3.73 -22.98
CA PHE A 608 4.52 -2.69 -22.51
C PHE A 608 5.18 -1.96 -23.68
N SER A 609 5.10 -0.64 -23.68
CA SER A 609 5.76 0.22 -24.66
C SER A 609 6.21 1.52 -24.01
N PHE A 610 7.51 1.80 -24.05
CA PHE A 610 8.08 3.05 -23.53
C PHE A 610 7.48 4.28 -24.21
N ASP A 611 7.25 4.23 -25.51
CA ASP A 611 6.73 5.38 -26.27
C ASP A 611 5.31 5.72 -25.85
N LYS A 612 4.47 4.70 -25.63
CA LYS A 612 3.09 4.91 -25.17
C LYS A 612 3.02 5.41 -23.73
N MET A 613 3.82 4.86 -22.83
CA MET A 613 3.75 5.26 -21.41
C MET A 613 4.30 6.66 -21.14
N LEU A 614 5.23 7.13 -21.99
CA LEU A 614 5.83 8.48 -21.93
C LEU A 614 5.11 9.49 -22.82
N ASP A 615 4.01 9.13 -23.46
CA ASP A 615 3.17 10.08 -24.21
C ASP A 615 2.48 11.03 -23.21
N ASP A 616 2.53 12.31 -23.50
CA ASP A 616 1.90 13.37 -22.71
C ASP A 616 0.42 13.59 -23.07
N ARG A 617 -0.17 12.68 -23.81
CA ARG A 617 -1.60 12.66 -24.19
C ARG A 617 -2.24 11.33 -23.79
N GLY A 618 -3.54 11.38 -23.52
CA GLY A 618 -4.32 10.22 -23.09
C GLY A 618 -4.14 9.88 -21.63
N ASN A 619 -4.59 8.69 -21.22
CA ASN A 619 -4.55 8.21 -19.84
C ASN A 619 -3.14 7.67 -19.48
N THR A 620 -2.20 8.60 -19.25
CA THR A 620 -0.79 8.31 -18.91
C THR A 620 -0.35 9.10 -17.67
N ALA A 621 0.64 8.58 -16.93
CA ALA A 621 1.21 9.35 -15.82
C ALA A 621 1.86 10.65 -16.28
N ALA A 622 2.49 10.67 -17.46
CA ALA A 622 3.09 11.88 -18.03
C ALA A 622 2.03 12.99 -18.16
N TYR A 623 0.88 12.68 -18.75
CA TYR A 623 -0.25 13.61 -18.84
C TYR A 623 -0.72 14.11 -17.46
N LEU A 624 -0.92 13.18 -16.53
CA LEU A 624 -1.44 13.52 -15.19
C LEU A 624 -0.45 14.34 -14.37
N LEU A 625 0.85 14.05 -14.45
CA LEU A 625 1.88 14.84 -13.79
C LEU A 625 1.97 16.25 -14.38
N TYR A 626 1.83 16.40 -15.70
CA TYR A 626 1.71 17.71 -16.34
C TYR A 626 0.45 18.46 -15.89
N ALA A 627 -0.70 17.80 -15.85
CA ALA A 627 -1.92 18.41 -15.35
C ALA A 627 -1.76 18.91 -13.90
N PHE A 628 -1.18 18.08 -13.02
CA PHE A 628 -0.90 18.45 -11.64
C PHE A 628 0.03 19.67 -11.54
N THR A 629 1.16 19.67 -12.24
CA THR A 629 2.11 20.81 -12.21
C THR A 629 1.49 22.09 -12.79
N ARG A 630 0.59 21.97 -13.79
CA ARG A 630 -0.19 23.09 -14.34
C ARG A 630 -1.13 23.68 -13.27
N ILE A 631 -1.86 22.84 -12.53
CA ILE A 631 -2.72 23.29 -11.42
C ILE A 631 -1.90 24.06 -10.39
N ARG A 632 -0.76 23.49 -9.95
CA ARG A 632 0.14 24.16 -8.99
C ARG A 632 0.74 25.44 -9.53
N SER A 633 0.92 25.58 -10.84
CA SER A 633 1.42 26.81 -11.44
C SER A 633 0.40 27.97 -11.40
N ILE A 634 -0.91 27.69 -11.34
CA ILE A 634 -1.95 28.70 -11.28
C ILE A 634 -1.83 29.54 -10.02
N ALA A 635 -1.61 28.90 -8.86
CA ALA A 635 -1.41 29.62 -7.59
C ALA A 635 -0.15 30.48 -7.63
N ARG A 636 0.95 29.99 -8.19
CA ARG A 636 2.18 30.77 -8.39
C ARG A 636 1.99 31.97 -9.35
N LEU A 637 1.23 31.76 -10.43
CA LEU A 637 0.89 32.83 -11.41
C LEU A 637 -0.05 33.89 -10.81
N ALA A 638 -0.81 33.51 -9.79
CA ALA A 638 -1.68 34.40 -9.02
C ALA A 638 -0.97 35.08 -7.85
N GLU A 639 0.31 34.73 -7.60
CA GLU A 639 1.11 35.21 -6.46
C GLU A 639 0.43 34.93 -5.11
N ILE A 640 -0.28 33.76 -4.99
CA ILE A 640 -0.98 33.36 -3.79
C ILE A 640 -0.14 32.25 -3.09
N SER A 641 0.18 32.48 -1.81
CA SER A 641 0.87 31.48 -0.99
C SER A 641 -0.07 30.37 -0.51
N ASP A 642 0.51 29.23 -0.13
CA ASP A 642 -0.26 28.11 0.45
C ASP A 642 -0.97 28.52 1.76
N GLU A 643 -0.38 29.45 2.55
CA GLU A 643 -1.01 30.01 3.75
C GLU A 643 -2.24 30.86 3.41
N ALA A 644 -2.15 31.66 2.35
CA ALA A 644 -3.29 32.45 1.88
C ALA A 644 -4.43 31.57 1.37
N LEU A 645 -4.12 30.46 0.68
CA LEU A 645 -5.13 29.48 0.26
C LEU A 645 -5.78 28.78 1.47
N ARG A 646 -5.00 28.39 2.47
CA ARG A 646 -5.53 27.82 3.72
C ARG A 646 -6.42 28.80 4.48
N ALA A 647 -6.01 30.06 4.61
CA ALA A 647 -6.84 31.07 5.22
C ALA A 647 -8.15 31.33 4.43
N ALA A 648 -8.07 31.34 3.10
CA ALA A 648 -9.23 31.47 2.23
C ALA A 648 -10.19 30.29 2.36
N SER A 649 -9.72 29.07 2.52
CA SER A 649 -10.58 27.88 2.66
C SER A 649 -11.50 27.93 3.89
N GLN A 650 -11.13 28.69 4.92
CA GLN A 650 -11.94 28.88 6.13
C GLN A 650 -12.97 30.01 6.00
N ASN A 651 -12.73 30.99 5.11
CA ASN A 651 -13.48 32.24 5.06
C ASN A 651 -14.18 32.48 3.73
N THR A 652 -13.92 31.68 2.71
CA THR A 652 -14.49 31.87 1.36
C THR A 652 -15.43 30.73 1.03
N GLU A 653 -16.66 31.03 0.70
CA GLU A 653 -17.59 30.02 0.19
C GLU A 653 -17.22 29.63 -1.24
N ILE A 654 -17.19 28.35 -1.51
CA ILE A 654 -16.95 27.81 -2.85
C ILE A 654 -18.27 27.86 -3.62
N THR A 655 -18.46 28.90 -4.42
CA THR A 655 -19.60 29.00 -5.31
C THR A 655 -19.49 28.04 -6.48
N LEU A 656 -20.57 27.33 -6.81
CA LEU A 656 -20.65 26.36 -7.90
C LEU A 656 -21.70 26.82 -8.93
N GLU A 657 -21.58 28.08 -9.39
CA GLU A 657 -22.58 28.71 -10.25
C GLU A 657 -22.46 28.25 -11.71
N HIS A 658 -21.22 28.17 -12.21
CA HIS A 658 -20.96 27.75 -13.58
C HIS A 658 -21.06 26.22 -13.70
N GLU A 659 -21.60 25.72 -14.83
CA GLU A 659 -21.76 24.29 -15.09
C GLU A 659 -20.45 23.50 -14.93
N LYS A 660 -19.33 24.08 -15.34
CA LYS A 660 -18.01 23.43 -15.25
C LYS A 660 -17.46 23.41 -13.81
N GLU A 661 -17.78 24.42 -12.99
CA GLU A 661 -17.49 24.40 -11.55
C GLU A 661 -18.27 23.29 -10.86
N TRP A 662 -19.57 23.18 -11.18
CA TRP A 662 -20.45 22.11 -10.67
C TRP A 662 -19.95 20.72 -11.05
N LYS A 663 -19.58 20.51 -12.32
CA LYS A 663 -19.03 19.25 -12.83
C LYS A 663 -17.75 18.86 -12.08
N LEU A 664 -16.82 19.82 -11.92
CA LEU A 664 -15.56 19.61 -11.22
C LEU A 664 -15.77 19.30 -9.73
N GLY A 665 -16.60 20.06 -9.04
CA GLY A 665 -16.90 19.85 -7.62
C GLY A 665 -17.45 18.44 -7.33
N LYS A 666 -18.36 17.97 -8.16
CA LYS A 666 -18.88 16.60 -8.06
C LYS A 666 -17.80 15.55 -8.35
N CYS A 667 -16.99 15.77 -9.38
CA CYS A 667 -15.90 14.85 -9.73
C CYS A 667 -14.91 14.71 -8.56
N ILE A 668 -14.51 15.79 -7.91
CA ILE A 668 -13.65 15.81 -6.72
C ILE A 668 -14.23 14.93 -5.60
N LEU A 669 -15.52 15.07 -5.30
CA LEU A 669 -16.18 14.37 -4.19
C LEU A 669 -16.53 12.90 -4.47
N ARG A 670 -16.30 12.40 -5.68
CA ARG A 670 -16.42 10.96 -6.01
C ARG A 670 -15.23 10.12 -5.53
N PHE A 671 -14.15 10.74 -5.09
CA PHE A 671 -12.95 10.03 -4.66
C PHE A 671 -13.21 8.92 -3.62
N PRO A 672 -13.98 9.13 -2.54
CA PRO A 672 -14.30 8.08 -1.58
C PRO A 672 -15.07 6.88 -2.16
N GLU A 673 -15.96 7.13 -3.13
CA GLU A 673 -16.69 6.08 -3.86
C GLU A 673 -15.74 5.19 -4.66
N ILE A 674 -14.76 5.79 -5.34
CA ILE A 674 -13.73 5.09 -6.11
C ILE A 674 -12.87 4.22 -5.19
N LEU A 675 -12.45 4.75 -4.05
CA LEU A 675 -11.65 3.99 -3.08
C LEU A 675 -12.42 2.80 -2.51
N GLN A 676 -13.69 2.99 -2.15
CA GLN A 676 -14.53 1.91 -1.62
C GLN A 676 -14.64 0.77 -2.65
N LYS A 677 -14.89 1.10 -3.91
CA LYS A 677 -14.94 0.11 -4.97
C LYS A 677 -13.64 -0.70 -5.10
N ILE A 678 -12.48 -0.03 -5.02
CA ILE A 678 -11.19 -0.71 -5.12
C ILE A 678 -10.90 -1.57 -3.88
N LEU A 679 -11.36 -1.18 -2.70
CA LEU A 679 -11.26 -2.02 -1.49
C LEU A 679 -12.02 -3.35 -1.66
N ASP A 680 -13.11 -3.34 -2.44
CA ASP A 680 -13.92 -4.53 -2.70
C ASP A 680 -13.32 -5.41 -3.79
N ASP A 681 -12.90 -4.84 -4.94
CA ASP A 681 -12.49 -5.58 -6.15
C ASP A 681 -10.97 -5.61 -6.41
N LEU A 682 -10.19 -4.84 -5.69
CA LEU A 682 -8.74 -4.66 -5.85
C LEU A 682 -8.32 -4.24 -7.28
N LEU A 683 -9.19 -3.53 -8.01
CA LEU A 683 -8.97 -3.10 -9.38
C LEU A 683 -8.47 -1.64 -9.43
N LEU A 684 -7.17 -1.46 -9.29
CA LEU A 684 -6.51 -0.15 -9.22
C LEU A 684 -6.65 0.72 -10.47
N HIS A 685 -6.92 0.12 -11.65
CA HIS A 685 -7.19 0.89 -12.87
C HIS A 685 -8.39 1.82 -12.72
N THR A 686 -9.35 1.49 -11.87
CA THR A 686 -10.49 2.38 -11.54
C THR A 686 -10.00 3.72 -10.97
N LEU A 687 -8.92 3.74 -10.16
CA LEU A 687 -8.32 4.98 -9.67
C LEU A 687 -7.60 5.74 -10.79
N CYS A 688 -6.91 5.03 -11.69
CA CYS A 688 -6.25 5.65 -12.83
C CYS A 688 -7.26 6.32 -13.78
N ASP A 689 -8.37 5.65 -14.09
CA ASP A 689 -9.46 6.19 -14.92
C ASP A 689 -10.11 7.41 -14.25
N TYR A 690 -10.32 7.34 -12.94
CA TYR A 690 -10.85 8.47 -12.18
C TYR A 690 -9.89 9.68 -12.18
N LEU A 691 -8.59 9.49 -12.00
CA LEU A 691 -7.63 10.59 -12.05
C LEU A 691 -7.56 11.23 -13.44
N TYR A 692 -7.69 10.44 -14.49
CA TYR A 692 -7.78 10.94 -15.86
C TYR A 692 -9.08 11.73 -16.10
N GLU A 693 -10.23 11.23 -15.63
CA GLU A 693 -11.51 11.94 -15.65
C GLU A 693 -11.41 13.29 -14.90
N LEU A 694 -10.79 13.28 -13.70
CA LEU A 694 -10.60 14.47 -12.89
C LEU A 694 -9.73 15.51 -13.62
N ALA A 695 -8.61 15.09 -14.22
CA ALA A 695 -7.69 15.96 -14.95
C ALA A 695 -8.35 16.55 -16.22
N THR A 696 -9.15 15.78 -16.95
CA THR A 696 -9.88 16.27 -18.13
C THR A 696 -11.02 17.20 -17.73
N THR A 697 -11.75 16.88 -16.66
CA THR A 697 -12.81 17.76 -16.11
C THR A 697 -12.22 19.08 -15.59
N PHE A 698 -11.04 19.03 -14.96
CA PHE A 698 -10.33 20.23 -14.57
C PHE A 698 -9.92 21.08 -15.79
N THR A 699 -9.47 20.48 -16.87
CA THR A 699 -9.12 21.20 -18.11
C THR A 699 -10.34 21.90 -18.68
N GLU A 700 -11.51 21.23 -18.75
CA GLU A 700 -12.76 21.87 -19.16
C GLU A 700 -13.15 23.06 -18.26
N PHE A 701 -12.96 22.92 -16.94
CA PHE A 701 -13.21 24.01 -15.99
C PHE A 701 -12.25 25.18 -16.25
N TYR A 702 -10.95 24.91 -16.35
CA TYR A 702 -9.93 25.95 -16.50
C TYR A 702 -10.08 26.76 -17.79
N ASP A 703 -10.48 26.11 -18.89
CA ASP A 703 -10.67 26.73 -20.18
C ASP A 703 -11.92 27.65 -20.22
N ASN A 704 -12.91 27.40 -19.35
CA ASN A 704 -14.16 28.14 -19.32
C ASN A 704 -14.32 29.10 -18.12
N CYS A 705 -13.57 28.86 -17.04
CA CYS A 705 -13.70 29.58 -15.78
C CYS A 705 -12.38 30.25 -15.40
N TYR A 706 -12.24 31.54 -15.71
CA TYR A 706 -11.02 32.28 -15.39
C TYR A 706 -10.78 32.34 -13.87
N CYS A 707 -9.66 31.80 -13.43
CA CYS A 707 -9.19 31.87 -12.04
C CYS A 707 -8.50 33.22 -11.76
N VAL A 708 -7.74 33.71 -12.76
CA VAL A 708 -6.98 34.97 -12.71
C VAL A 708 -7.27 35.77 -13.95
N GLU A 709 -7.76 36.98 -13.74
CA GLU A 709 -7.96 37.95 -14.80
C GLU A 709 -6.77 38.92 -14.87
N LYS A 710 -6.14 39.03 -16.03
CA LYS A 710 -5.00 39.91 -16.28
C LYS A 710 -5.40 41.02 -17.25
N ASP A 711 -4.88 42.20 -16.99
CA ASP A 711 -4.97 43.30 -17.96
C ASP A 711 -4.22 42.92 -19.23
N ARG A 712 -4.88 43.09 -20.38
CA ARG A 712 -4.33 42.65 -21.68
C ARG A 712 -3.16 43.52 -22.16
N GLN A 713 -3.01 44.74 -21.67
CA GLN A 713 -1.98 45.68 -22.09
C GLN A 713 -0.75 45.59 -21.17
N THR A 714 -0.98 45.54 -19.86
CA THR A 714 0.08 45.58 -18.84
C THR A 714 0.50 44.21 -18.37
N GLY A 715 -0.28 43.14 -18.59
CA GLY A 715 -0.05 41.79 -18.07
C GLY A 715 -0.28 41.69 -16.54
N GLN A 716 -0.64 42.77 -15.86
CA GLN A 716 -0.84 42.79 -14.41
C GLN A 716 -2.15 42.08 -14.03
N ILE A 717 -2.12 41.46 -12.84
CA ILE A 717 -3.28 40.80 -12.26
C ILE A 717 -4.31 41.85 -11.86
N VAL A 718 -5.50 41.81 -12.46
CA VAL A 718 -6.62 42.70 -12.14
C VAL A 718 -7.52 42.09 -11.09
N LYS A 719 -7.78 40.79 -11.18
CA LYS A 719 -8.70 40.10 -10.28
C LYS A 719 -8.32 38.63 -10.13
N VAL A 720 -8.44 38.14 -8.91
CA VAL A 720 -8.32 36.69 -8.60
C VAL A 720 -9.66 36.20 -8.06
N ASN A 721 -10.19 35.13 -8.67
CA ASN A 721 -11.38 34.47 -8.16
C ASN A 721 -10.99 33.41 -7.16
N MET A 722 -11.08 33.71 -5.86
CA MET A 722 -10.64 32.87 -4.79
C MET A 722 -11.41 31.53 -4.70
N ALA A 723 -12.73 31.54 -4.94
CA ALA A 723 -13.53 30.31 -4.97
C ALA A 723 -13.03 29.32 -6.05
N ARG A 724 -12.65 29.82 -7.23
CA ARG A 724 -12.03 29.00 -8.30
C ARG A 724 -10.64 28.53 -7.95
N MET A 725 -9.86 29.37 -7.26
CA MET A 725 -8.54 28.97 -6.75
C MET A 725 -8.64 27.83 -5.74
N LEU A 726 -9.65 27.85 -4.89
CA LEU A 726 -9.94 26.76 -3.94
C LEU A 726 -10.35 25.46 -4.66
N LEU A 727 -11.10 25.53 -5.77
CA LEU A 727 -11.37 24.37 -6.62
C LEU A 727 -10.09 23.79 -7.26
N CYS A 728 -9.17 24.66 -7.69
CA CYS A 728 -7.85 24.20 -8.17
C CYS A 728 -7.09 23.48 -7.07
N ASP A 729 -7.06 24.03 -5.85
CA ASP A 729 -6.35 23.42 -4.73
C ASP A 729 -6.97 22.08 -4.29
N ALA A 730 -8.31 21.99 -4.22
CA ALA A 730 -9.02 20.73 -3.95
C ALA A 730 -8.72 19.67 -5.02
N THR A 731 -8.67 20.07 -6.30
CA THR A 731 -8.30 19.16 -7.40
C THR A 731 -6.87 18.63 -7.22
N ALA A 732 -5.92 19.53 -6.94
CA ALA A 732 -4.54 19.14 -6.71
C ALA A 732 -4.37 18.22 -5.49
N ALA A 733 -5.10 18.47 -4.40
CA ALA A 733 -5.08 17.65 -3.19
C ALA A 733 -5.55 16.21 -3.48
N ILE A 734 -6.66 16.06 -4.22
CA ILE A 734 -7.16 14.73 -4.61
C ILE A 734 -6.19 14.03 -5.56
N MET A 735 -5.64 14.74 -6.57
CA MET A 735 -4.64 14.15 -7.47
C MET A 735 -3.40 13.68 -6.72
N ALA A 736 -2.89 14.50 -5.79
CA ALA A 736 -1.73 14.14 -4.96
C ALA A 736 -2.01 12.88 -4.13
N LYS A 737 -3.19 12.76 -3.52
CA LYS A 737 -3.57 11.56 -2.76
C LYS A 737 -3.75 10.34 -3.66
N GLY A 738 -4.34 10.49 -4.84
CA GLY A 738 -4.42 9.42 -5.83
C GLY A 738 -3.03 8.93 -6.27
N PHE A 739 -2.09 9.85 -6.52
CA PHE A 739 -0.70 9.50 -6.81
C PHE A 739 -0.02 8.78 -5.65
N ASP A 740 -0.24 9.23 -4.41
CA ASP A 740 0.29 8.58 -3.21
C ASP A 740 -0.16 7.12 -3.11
N ILE A 741 -1.44 6.83 -3.35
CA ILE A 741 -1.99 5.47 -3.37
C ILE A 741 -1.36 4.63 -4.51
N LEU A 742 -1.13 5.21 -5.68
CA LEU A 742 -0.47 4.53 -6.80
C LEU A 742 1.07 4.47 -6.64
N GLY A 743 1.62 4.98 -5.54
CA GLY A 743 3.06 5.03 -5.29
C GLY A 743 3.82 5.94 -6.27
N ILE A 744 3.16 6.96 -6.84
CA ILE A 744 3.73 7.94 -7.76
C ILE A 744 4.06 9.20 -6.98
N LYS A 745 5.27 9.74 -7.16
CA LYS A 745 5.72 10.97 -6.51
C LYS A 745 5.55 12.16 -7.45
N PRO A 746 4.54 13.01 -7.28
CA PRO A 746 4.40 14.20 -8.12
C PRO A 746 5.46 15.25 -7.76
N VAL A 747 5.81 16.08 -8.73
CA VAL A 747 6.70 17.23 -8.56
C VAL A 747 5.95 18.54 -8.69
N GLN A 748 6.47 19.60 -8.07
CA GLN A 748 5.82 20.91 -8.10
C GLN A 748 6.04 21.63 -9.43
N ARG A 749 7.15 21.33 -10.13
CA ARG A 749 7.55 21.92 -11.42
C ARG A 749 8.07 20.83 -12.34
N MET A 750 7.68 20.91 -13.60
CA MET A 750 8.10 19.97 -14.63
C MET A 750 8.11 20.61 -16.01
#